data_6f2096f215dada5bf6de6b950cf1ebee
#
_entry.id   6f2096f215dada5bf6de6b950cf1ebee
#
_cell.length_a   1.000
_cell.length_b   1.000
_cell.length_c   1.000
_cell.angle_alpha   90.00
_cell.angle_beta   90.00
_cell.angle_gamma   90.00
#
_symmetry.space_group_name_H-M   'P 1'
#
loop_
_entity.id
_entity.type
_entity.pdbx_description
1 polymer ?
#
loop_
_entity_poly.entity_id
_entity_poly.type
_entity_poly.pdbx_seq_one_letter_code
_entity_poly.pdbx_strand_id
1 'polypeptide(L)'
;MKRHMFQFVRRKILLLWTLGLCVLGTSCGDIPQDVSVSDSGERQEYSYSVKFREIPDPDREIYDSDIMEGHEECQVREMERIYAGECIYRFLAIINEDEHNFYYENVLQVFREDNWEWEQIPLSGEGWIEGKVISINTLAGVAEEGVFLRITDYFAEEGAQSYLAYFDGAEGKILMEWPKEVQEACVCQDSGRNIYFADEVGGMIHASDRDGKQLWQSVLDAYIRGGFCNPVTGDMIWYGNVEGELRLWEDGSRPASYEVIKAVAPYESLITCGPDGALYYADAQAIWMSGESPQQILNFGDSGYLPQELHHIRVLENGDILCYVTMDGTLCLMTLSLWTDSGMSEQQEILLYGYADLFLQQIITRFNRQNTQYHITVQNPVEDSRLSVEIAGGGGPDLLFLSPLTAREYARQGYIQEMEGIVEDPSLFLNAALENGKVDGVTYGIPCSCTLNCLVFSQEIAGDRDSWTVEEMMQAVRESGAEALYWYFSQYNAYSIVLDCGLYDNENTAYIDWEKGESHLDEPPFKELLTFAREYADSGDYDSSEVLPKLQGGEIAGLELHLWRPGLLDYADTFFEGKASYVGYPTSTGKKGVYVRADCLYVNQATDQLEGVREFLRFMLTEEAQKLCVAGGESFILPVRLDAIYHLVELDQGKEENPCTYEDGYVIWQEDGLDQEQLKTLEKLLEQAQPYKFNAMELGSIMEEELAPYFSGDRSLEKTVEILDSRIQVYLDERGPRP
;
A
#
# COMPACT_ATOMS: atom_id res chain seq x y z
N MET A 1 22.13 12.66 8.61
CA MET A 1 21.00 11.92 9.15
C MET A 1 19.69 12.26 8.38
N LYS A 2 19.26 13.53 8.30
CA LYS A 2 18.02 13.93 7.59
C LYS A 2 17.97 13.60 6.07
N ARG A 3 19.06 13.68 5.33
CA ARG A 3 19.08 13.50 3.87
C ARG A 3 18.79 12.07 3.38
N HIS A 4 19.08 11.05 4.18
CA HIS A 4 18.94 9.64 3.78
C HIS A 4 17.64 9.00 4.29
N MET A 5 17.09 9.45 5.43
CA MET A 5 15.73 9.09 5.85
C MET A 5 14.70 9.54 4.78
N PHE A 6 14.97 10.70 4.15
CA PHE A 6 14.17 11.22 3.05
C PHE A 6 14.27 10.41 1.75
N GLN A 7 15.42 9.86 1.42
CA GLN A 7 15.52 8.96 0.26
C GLN A 7 14.75 7.65 0.49
N PHE A 8 14.67 7.20 1.73
CA PHE A 8 13.91 6.01 2.10
C PHE A 8 12.39 6.24 1.98
N VAL A 9 11.89 7.34 2.50
CA VAL A 9 10.47 7.76 2.36
C VAL A 9 10.13 8.05 0.90
N ARG A 10 11.02 8.77 0.17
CA ARG A 10 10.85 9.06 -1.26
C ARG A 10 10.79 7.80 -2.13
N ARG A 11 11.54 6.74 -1.79
CA ARG A 11 11.50 5.46 -2.51
C ARG A 11 10.32 4.58 -2.11
N LYS A 12 9.90 4.56 -0.85
CA LYS A 12 8.63 3.89 -0.45
C LYS A 12 7.43 4.56 -1.13
N ILE A 13 7.38 5.87 -1.19
CA ILE A 13 6.35 6.62 -1.92
C ILE A 13 6.47 6.37 -3.44
N LEU A 14 7.65 6.40 -4.06
CA LEU A 14 7.81 6.15 -5.50
C LEU A 14 7.49 4.70 -5.89
N LEU A 15 7.82 3.71 -5.06
CA LEU A 15 7.45 2.30 -5.31
C LEU A 15 5.93 2.06 -5.18
N LEU A 16 5.27 2.71 -4.23
CA LEU A 16 3.81 2.66 -4.07
C LEU A 16 3.08 3.30 -5.26
N TRP A 17 3.68 4.33 -5.88
CA TRP A 17 3.11 5.03 -7.03
C TRP A 17 3.25 4.28 -8.36
N THR A 18 4.29 3.47 -8.54
CA THR A 18 4.42 2.62 -9.74
C THR A 18 3.37 1.52 -9.80
N LEU A 19 2.81 1.09 -8.69
CA LEU A 19 1.73 0.08 -8.65
C LEU A 19 0.34 0.66 -8.93
N GLY A 20 0.08 1.92 -8.57
CA GLY A 20 -1.17 2.62 -8.95
C GLY A 20 -1.24 2.98 -10.44
N LEU A 21 -0.11 3.09 -11.12
CA LEU A 21 0.00 3.46 -12.53
C LEU A 21 0.02 2.28 -13.51
N CYS A 22 0.25 1.06 -13.04
CA CYS A 22 0.22 -0.14 -13.91
C CYS A 22 -1.17 -0.52 -14.45
N VAL A 23 -2.23 0.18 -14.04
CA VAL A 23 -3.60 -0.07 -14.56
C VAL A 23 -3.91 0.76 -15.82
N LEU A 24 -3.04 1.72 -16.22
CA LEU A 24 -3.34 2.63 -17.32
C LEU A 24 -2.34 2.63 -18.50
N GLY A 25 -1.40 1.69 -18.59
CA GLY A 25 -0.40 1.72 -19.65
C GLY A 25 -0.05 0.39 -20.26
N THR A 26 -0.91 -0.18 -21.12
CA THR A 26 -0.48 -1.22 -22.08
C THR A 26 -0.21 -0.59 -23.43
N SER A 27 1.03 -0.16 -23.66
CA SER A 27 1.54 0.08 -25.00
C SER A 27 2.11 -1.23 -25.54
N CYS A 28 1.60 -1.64 -26.69
CA CYS A 28 2.09 -2.79 -27.46
C CYS A 28 3.57 -2.66 -27.79
N GLY A 29 4.38 -3.58 -27.25
CA GLY A 29 5.73 -3.85 -27.72
C GLY A 29 5.90 -5.36 -27.85
N ASP A 30 6.28 -5.82 -29.05
CA ASP A 30 6.41 -7.21 -29.45
C ASP A 30 7.21 -8.06 -28.46
N ILE A 31 6.55 -9.03 -27.83
CA ILE A 31 7.19 -10.12 -27.09
C ILE A 31 7.22 -11.36 -28.00
N PRO A 32 8.35 -12.07 -28.11
CA PRO A 32 8.44 -13.26 -28.95
C PRO A 32 7.50 -14.36 -28.48
N GLN A 33 6.67 -14.86 -29.38
CA GLN A 33 5.91 -16.09 -29.21
C GLN A 33 6.88 -17.27 -29.17
N ASP A 34 6.73 -18.10 -28.17
CA ASP A 34 6.90 -19.53 -28.08
C ASP A 34 7.39 -19.99 -26.72
N VAL A 35 6.46 -20.22 -25.81
CA VAL A 35 6.56 -21.32 -24.86
C VAL A 35 5.16 -21.92 -24.72
N SER A 36 4.92 -23.03 -25.42
CA SER A 36 3.78 -23.89 -25.19
C SER A 36 3.95 -24.59 -23.83
N VAL A 37 3.24 -24.14 -22.81
CA VAL A 37 3.08 -24.90 -21.58
C VAL A 37 2.05 -25.99 -21.83
N SER A 38 2.51 -27.22 -21.89
CA SER A 38 1.63 -28.40 -21.87
C SER A 38 1.10 -28.59 -20.47
N ASP A 39 -0.17 -28.29 -20.29
CA ASP A 39 -0.93 -28.54 -19.09
C ASP A 39 -1.21 -30.04 -18.95
N SER A 40 -0.59 -30.70 -17.98
CA SER A 40 -1.07 -31.97 -17.34
C SER A 40 -0.08 -32.40 -16.23
N GLY A 41 0.16 -31.54 -15.26
CA GLY A 41 0.70 -31.95 -13.95
C GLY A 41 -0.42 -31.85 -12.94
N GLU A 42 -0.83 -33.00 -12.35
CA GLU A 42 -1.69 -32.99 -11.17
C GLU A 42 -1.03 -32.06 -10.14
N ARG A 43 -1.66 -30.92 -9.84
CA ARG A 43 -1.28 -30.10 -8.69
C ARG A 43 -1.49 -30.96 -7.46
N GLN A 44 -0.44 -31.28 -6.76
CA GLN A 44 -0.53 -31.90 -5.45
C GLN A 44 -0.96 -30.79 -4.49
N GLU A 45 -2.25 -30.68 -4.23
CA GLU A 45 -2.78 -29.80 -3.18
C GLU A 45 -2.40 -30.35 -1.82
N TYR A 46 -1.56 -29.63 -1.10
CA TYR A 46 -1.26 -29.90 0.29
C TYR A 46 -2.26 -29.16 1.16
N SER A 47 -3.01 -29.91 1.97
CA SER A 47 -3.86 -29.31 3.00
C SER A 47 -3.08 -29.28 4.33
N TYR A 48 -3.08 -28.12 4.99
CA TYR A 48 -2.45 -27.95 6.29
C TYR A 48 -3.51 -27.74 7.37
N SER A 49 -3.34 -28.41 8.52
CA SER A 49 -4.07 -28.05 9.73
C SER A 49 -3.40 -26.85 10.39
N VAL A 50 -4.19 -25.89 10.83
CA VAL A 50 -3.70 -24.65 11.42
C VAL A 50 -4.05 -24.61 12.90
N LYS A 51 -3.08 -24.31 13.75
CA LYS A 51 -3.26 -24.12 15.19
C LYS A 51 -2.62 -22.81 15.61
N PHE A 52 -3.22 -22.14 16.59
CA PHE A 52 -2.71 -20.90 17.17
C PHE A 52 -2.46 -21.05 18.65
N ARG A 53 -1.44 -20.34 19.11
CA ARG A 53 -1.18 -20.11 20.51
C ARG A 53 -0.82 -18.66 20.72
N GLU A 54 -1.61 -17.94 21.54
CA GLU A 54 -1.35 -16.54 21.87
C GLU A 54 -0.03 -16.41 22.62
N ILE A 55 0.74 -15.38 22.28
CA ILE A 55 1.96 -14.99 22.99
C ILE A 55 1.55 -13.93 24.02
N PRO A 56 2.03 -14.03 25.29
CA PRO A 56 1.74 -13.03 26.30
C PRO A 56 2.03 -11.62 25.82
N ASP A 57 1.20 -10.65 26.24
CA ASP A 57 1.38 -9.25 25.88
C ASP A 57 2.68 -8.69 26.51
N PRO A 58 3.68 -8.35 25.67
CA PRO A 58 4.96 -7.89 26.20
C PRO A 58 4.87 -6.49 26.84
N ASP A 59 3.91 -5.66 26.41
CA ASP A 59 3.79 -4.30 26.96
C ASP A 59 3.27 -4.32 28.38
N ARG A 60 2.31 -5.19 28.68
CA ARG A 60 1.83 -5.38 30.03
C ARG A 60 2.92 -5.87 30.95
N GLU A 61 3.74 -6.80 30.50
CA GLU A 61 4.83 -7.37 31.30
C GLU A 61 5.91 -6.34 31.62
N ILE A 62 6.23 -5.43 30.70
CA ILE A 62 7.23 -4.39 31.00
C ILE A 62 6.70 -3.34 31.98
N TYR A 63 5.45 -2.93 31.86
CA TYR A 63 4.86 -1.97 32.82
C TYR A 63 4.66 -2.56 34.22
N ASP A 64 4.47 -3.86 34.34
CA ASP A 64 4.35 -4.58 35.60
C ASP A 64 5.73 -5.00 36.20
N SER A 65 6.84 -4.68 35.53
CA SER A 65 8.19 -5.11 35.92
C SER A 65 8.89 -4.15 36.87
N ASP A 66 9.88 -4.66 37.60
CA ASP A 66 10.76 -3.89 38.49
C ASP A 66 11.58 -2.82 37.70
N ILE A 67 11.73 -2.97 36.36
CA ILE A 67 12.41 -2.02 35.49
C ILE A 67 11.68 -0.69 35.43
N MET A 68 10.33 -0.69 35.53
CA MET A 68 9.53 0.51 35.56
C MET A 68 9.42 1.17 36.95
N GLU A 69 10.01 0.58 37.98
CA GLU A 69 10.01 1.18 39.34
C GLU A 69 10.76 2.53 39.35
N GLY A 70 10.04 3.62 39.53
CA GLY A 70 10.57 4.98 39.46
C GLY A 70 10.44 5.63 38.06
N HIS A 71 9.83 4.97 37.10
CA HIS A 71 9.63 5.42 35.74
C HIS A 71 8.14 5.44 35.33
N GLU A 72 7.21 5.61 36.29
CA GLU A 72 5.77 5.48 36.05
C GLU A 72 5.19 6.52 35.08
N GLU A 73 5.96 7.63 34.88
CA GLU A 73 5.59 8.70 33.93
C GLU A 73 6.38 8.59 32.59
N CYS A 74 7.19 7.54 32.39
CA CYS A 74 8.01 7.36 31.20
C CYS A 74 7.21 6.71 30.06
N GLN A 75 7.60 7.05 28.85
CA GLN A 75 7.13 6.35 27.64
C GLN A 75 8.04 5.17 27.33
N VAL A 76 7.45 4.02 27.04
CA VAL A 76 8.15 2.86 26.49
C VAL A 76 7.99 2.84 25.00
N ARG A 77 9.10 2.90 24.26
CA ARG A 77 9.10 2.88 22.80
C ARG A 77 9.84 1.65 22.29
N GLU A 78 9.16 0.83 21.49
CA GLU A 78 9.83 -0.22 20.75
C GLU A 78 10.68 0.39 19.63
N MET A 79 11.96 0.06 19.63
CA MET A 79 12.92 0.54 18.65
C MET A 79 13.07 -0.47 17.51
N GLU A 80 13.11 -1.76 17.84
CA GLU A 80 13.30 -2.85 16.89
C GLU A 80 12.78 -4.18 17.44
N ARG A 81 12.40 -5.06 16.51
CA ARG A 81 11.98 -6.44 16.82
C ARG A 81 12.62 -7.40 15.82
N ILE A 82 13.23 -8.48 16.32
CA ILE A 82 13.84 -9.53 15.51
C ILE A 82 13.27 -10.87 15.91
N TYR A 83 12.85 -11.65 14.93
CA TYR A 83 12.41 -13.04 15.11
C TYR A 83 13.55 -13.96 14.71
N ALA A 84 13.98 -14.86 15.61
CA ALA A 84 15.08 -15.78 15.34
C ALA A 84 14.95 -17.09 16.10
N GLY A 85 14.94 -18.20 15.38
CA GLY A 85 14.78 -19.52 15.95
C GLY A 85 13.49 -19.65 16.78
N GLU A 86 13.63 -20.00 18.07
CA GLU A 86 12.53 -20.16 19.03
C GLU A 86 12.35 -18.92 19.92
N CYS A 87 12.85 -17.76 19.48
CA CYS A 87 12.86 -16.54 20.27
C CYS A 87 12.35 -15.34 19.46
N ILE A 88 11.75 -14.39 20.19
CA ILE A 88 11.49 -13.03 19.70
C ILE A 88 12.35 -12.11 20.55
N TYR A 89 13.16 -11.29 19.90
CA TYR A 89 13.96 -10.26 20.54
C TYR A 89 13.33 -8.90 20.28
N ARG A 90 13.12 -8.14 21.35
CA ARG A 90 12.49 -6.82 21.29
C ARG A 90 13.38 -5.82 22.00
N PHE A 91 13.79 -4.80 21.27
CA PHE A 91 14.64 -3.74 21.79
C PHE A 91 13.80 -2.50 22.11
N LEU A 92 13.82 -2.08 23.37
CA LEU A 92 12.99 -1.01 23.88
C LEU A 92 13.84 0.14 24.42
N ALA A 93 13.33 1.36 24.26
CA ALA A 93 13.82 2.52 24.97
C ALA A 93 12.76 3.02 25.96
N ILE A 94 13.13 3.17 27.21
CA ILE A 94 12.32 3.86 28.23
C ILE A 94 12.74 5.34 28.17
N ILE A 95 11.84 6.20 27.79
CA ILE A 95 12.10 7.61 27.50
C ILE A 95 11.44 8.44 28.59
N ASN A 96 12.21 9.28 29.29
CA ASN A 96 11.71 10.32 30.17
C ASN A 96 11.95 11.68 29.51
N GLU A 97 10.89 12.38 29.14
CA GLU A 97 10.94 13.76 28.66
C GLU A 97 10.71 14.73 29.81
N ASP A 98 11.79 15.23 30.44
CA ASP A 98 11.75 16.43 31.28
C ASP A 98 12.17 17.61 30.41
N GLU A 99 11.63 18.82 30.65
CA GLU A 99 11.86 20.05 29.86
C GLU A 99 13.36 20.40 29.59
N HIS A 100 14.29 19.65 30.17
CA HIS A 100 15.73 19.94 30.11
C HIS A 100 16.65 18.73 29.98
N ASN A 101 16.14 17.47 30.05
CA ASN A 101 16.98 16.27 30.00
C ASN A 101 16.26 15.11 29.29
N PHE A 102 16.93 14.53 28.27
CA PHE A 102 16.58 13.24 27.72
C PHE A 102 17.32 12.15 28.50
N TYR A 103 16.58 11.25 29.10
CA TYR A 103 17.13 10.05 29.74
C TYR A 103 16.66 8.84 28.98
N TYR A 104 17.59 7.93 28.62
CA TYR A 104 17.28 6.66 27.99
C TYR A 104 17.72 5.52 28.88
N GLU A 105 16.82 4.61 29.14
CA GLU A 105 17.17 3.27 29.56
C GLU A 105 16.81 2.28 28.47
N ASN A 106 17.78 1.46 28.04
CA ASN A 106 17.56 0.46 27.02
C ASN A 106 17.29 -0.89 27.65
N VAL A 107 16.25 -1.57 27.17
CA VAL A 107 15.85 -2.88 27.64
C VAL A 107 15.78 -3.84 26.46
N LEU A 108 16.34 -5.02 26.63
CA LEU A 108 16.14 -6.14 25.74
C LEU A 108 15.10 -7.07 26.34
N GLN A 109 13.98 -7.26 25.67
CA GLN A 109 13.03 -8.32 25.99
C GLN A 109 13.28 -9.52 25.07
N VAL A 110 13.24 -10.71 25.65
CA VAL A 110 13.38 -11.96 24.91
C VAL A 110 12.22 -12.88 25.27
N PHE A 111 11.36 -13.17 24.29
CA PHE A 111 10.37 -14.22 24.43
C PHE A 111 10.99 -15.54 24.02
N ARG A 112 10.71 -16.60 24.79
CA ARG A 112 11.18 -17.96 24.50
C ARG A 112 10.02 -18.94 24.40
N GLU A 113 9.99 -19.74 23.33
CA GLU A 113 8.93 -20.74 23.12
C GLU A 113 8.96 -21.87 24.14
N ASP A 114 10.13 -22.19 24.73
CA ASP A 114 10.31 -23.30 25.66
C ASP A 114 9.62 -23.09 27.01
N ASN A 115 9.66 -21.87 27.55
CA ASN A 115 9.01 -21.51 28.82
C ASN A 115 7.73 -20.66 28.61
N TRP A 116 7.51 -20.12 27.40
CA TRP A 116 6.38 -19.27 27.03
C TRP A 116 6.28 -17.97 27.84
N GLU A 117 7.42 -17.37 28.16
CA GLU A 117 7.55 -16.16 28.98
C GLU A 117 8.50 -15.17 28.33
N TRP A 118 8.31 -13.87 28.66
CA TRP A 118 9.24 -12.81 28.33
C TRP A 118 10.28 -12.67 29.45
N GLU A 119 11.53 -12.61 29.07
CA GLU A 119 12.65 -12.27 29.94
C GLU A 119 13.14 -10.86 29.62
N GLN A 120 13.38 -10.04 30.64
CA GLN A 120 13.82 -8.66 30.47
C GLN A 120 15.28 -8.53 30.87
N ILE A 121 16.09 -7.97 29.99
CA ILE A 121 17.52 -7.76 30.21
C ILE A 121 17.81 -6.26 30.09
N PRO A 122 18.07 -5.54 31.18
CA PRO A 122 18.47 -4.15 31.11
C PRO A 122 19.79 -4.01 30.35
N LEU A 123 19.83 -3.13 29.38
CA LEU A 123 21.02 -2.81 28.57
C LEU A 123 21.54 -1.41 28.90
N SER A 124 21.05 -0.80 29.98
CA SER A 124 21.51 0.48 30.46
C SER A 124 22.81 0.31 31.26
N GLY A 125 23.66 1.29 31.18
CA GLY A 125 24.77 1.41 32.07
C GLY A 125 25.99 2.02 31.44
N GLU A 126 26.51 3.03 32.10
CA GLU A 126 27.85 3.50 31.82
C GLU A 126 28.82 2.36 32.05
N GLY A 127 29.54 1.94 30.99
CA GLY A 127 30.69 1.08 31.10
C GLY A 127 30.43 -0.44 31.18
N TRP A 128 29.31 -0.96 30.71
CA TRP A 128 29.19 -2.41 30.52
C TRP A 128 30.18 -2.97 29.50
N ILE A 129 30.75 -2.11 28.64
CA ILE A 129 31.99 -2.37 27.89
C ILE A 129 33.11 -1.58 28.57
N GLU A 130 34.07 -2.30 29.16
CA GLU A 130 35.09 -1.74 30.04
C GLU A 130 35.80 -0.51 29.44
N GLY A 131 35.77 0.60 30.17
CA GLY A 131 36.48 1.84 29.84
C GLY A 131 35.81 2.76 28.84
N LYS A 132 34.55 2.51 28.44
CA LYS A 132 33.82 3.37 27.51
C LYS A 132 32.46 3.80 28.05
N VAL A 133 32.11 5.07 27.77
CA VAL A 133 30.75 5.58 27.94
C VAL A 133 30.01 5.38 26.62
N ILE A 134 29.09 4.47 26.58
CA ILE A 134 28.40 4.07 25.36
C ILE A 134 26.91 4.32 25.44
N SER A 135 26.33 4.60 24.28
CA SER A 135 24.90 4.53 24.04
C SER A 135 24.62 3.37 23.09
N ILE A 136 23.60 2.60 23.39
CA ILE A 136 23.11 1.55 22.48
C ILE A 136 22.14 2.20 21.52
N ASN A 137 22.35 2.01 20.22
CA ASN A 137 21.56 2.67 19.19
C ASN A 137 20.50 1.72 18.61
N THR A 138 20.92 0.50 18.23
CA THR A 138 20.00 -0.44 17.56
C THR A 138 20.39 -1.89 17.86
N LEU A 139 19.42 -2.79 17.72
CA LEU A 139 19.60 -4.23 17.65
C LEU A 139 19.92 -4.61 16.20
N ALA A 140 21.18 -4.95 15.91
CA ALA A 140 21.66 -5.16 14.54
C ALA A 140 21.48 -6.61 14.05
N GLY A 141 21.25 -7.56 14.94
CA GLY A 141 21.07 -8.97 14.60
C GLY A 141 21.07 -9.89 15.82
N VAL A 142 20.85 -11.17 15.56
CA VAL A 142 20.80 -12.22 16.58
C VAL A 142 21.83 -13.30 16.27
N ALA A 143 22.47 -13.82 17.32
CA ALA A 143 23.38 -14.96 17.29
C ALA A 143 22.77 -16.16 18.06
N GLU A 144 23.39 -17.32 17.96
CA GLU A 144 22.95 -18.53 18.66
C GLU A 144 22.86 -18.36 20.19
N GLU A 145 23.75 -17.55 20.78
CA GLU A 145 23.85 -17.37 22.25
C GLU A 145 23.83 -15.88 22.65
N GLY A 146 23.25 -14.96 21.84
CA GLY A 146 23.23 -13.53 22.16
C GLY A 146 22.78 -12.66 21.00
N VAL A 147 23.07 -11.36 21.12
CA VAL A 147 22.62 -10.35 20.15
C VAL A 147 23.80 -9.48 19.66
N PHE A 148 23.64 -8.97 18.45
CA PHE A 148 24.53 -7.94 17.88
C PHE A 148 23.89 -6.58 18.06
N LEU A 149 24.66 -5.63 18.60
CA LEU A 149 24.21 -4.29 18.91
C LEU A 149 25.08 -3.26 18.16
N ARG A 150 24.46 -2.22 17.65
CA ARG A 150 25.16 -1.00 17.29
C ARG A 150 25.25 -0.11 18.50
N ILE A 151 26.47 0.22 18.89
CA ILE A 151 26.76 1.09 20.02
C ILE A 151 27.57 2.32 19.60
N THR A 152 27.42 3.44 20.28
CA THR A 152 28.17 4.66 19.99
C THR A 152 28.85 5.19 21.26
N ASP A 153 30.15 5.44 21.16
CA ASP A 153 30.94 6.18 22.13
C ASP A 153 30.97 7.65 21.69
N TYR A 154 30.21 8.50 22.38
CA TYR A 154 30.13 9.93 22.08
C TYR A 154 31.35 10.72 22.60
N PHE A 155 32.18 10.10 23.44
CA PHE A 155 33.30 10.73 24.13
C PHE A 155 34.66 10.24 23.59
N ALA A 156 34.66 9.53 22.44
CA ALA A 156 35.90 9.13 21.81
C ALA A 156 36.76 10.35 21.39
N GLU A 157 38.08 10.20 21.41
CA GLU A 157 39.03 11.31 21.17
C GLU A 157 38.85 11.98 19.78
N GLU A 158 38.38 11.24 18.77
CA GLU A 158 38.16 11.71 17.39
C GLU A 158 36.69 12.12 17.10
N GLY A 159 35.85 12.25 18.13
CA GLY A 159 34.42 12.49 18.02
C GLY A 159 33.59 11.21 18.10
N ALA A 160 32.27 11.31 18.02
CA ALA A 160 31.38 10.17 18.16
C ALA A 160 31.75 9.00 17.20
N GLN A 161 31.99 7.83 17.77
CA GLN A 161 32.41 6.64 17.03
C GLN A 161 31.47 5.47 17.32
N SER A 162 30.93 4.83 16.27
CA SER A 162 30.05 3.69 16.40
C SER A 162 30.78 2.37 16.18
N TYR A 163 30.28 1.32 16.81
CA TYR A 163 30.86 -0.01 16.78
C TYR A 163 29.77 -1.08 16.64
N LEU A 164 30.09 -2.19 16.04
CA LEU A 164 29.36 -3.44 16.18
C LEU A 164 29.86 -4.15 17.46
N ALA A 165 28.95 -4.43 18.36
CA ALA A 165 29.23 -5.18 19.58
C ALA A 165 28.38 -6.44 19.63
N TYR A 166 28.91 -7.48 20.28
CA TYR A 166 28.19 -8.69 20.64
C TYR A 166 27.90 -8.68 22.13
N PHE A 167 26.69 -9.06 22.52
CA PHE A 167 26.24 -9.20 23.90
C PHE A 167 25.64 -10.59 24.13
N ASP A 168 26.16 -11.32 25.11
CA ASP A 168 25.78 -12.71 25.41
C ASP A 168 24.76 -12.83 26.57
N GLY A 169 24.17 -11.73 27.00
CA GLY A 169 23.27 -11.65 28.14
C GLY A 169 23.96 -11.26 29.46
N ALA A 170 25.28 -11.29 29.53
CA ALA A 170 26.07 -10.93 30.72
C ALA A 170 27.16 -9.89 30.41
N GLU A 171 27.88 -10.10 29.30
CA GLU A 171 29.03 -9.25 28.93
C GLU A 171 28.92 -8.79 27.47
N GLY A 172 29.38 -7.56 27.21
CA GLY A 172 29.47 -6.98 25.87
C GLY A 172 30.89 -6.95 25.35
N LYS A 173 31.10 -7.29 24.06
CA LYS A 173 32.37 -7.26 23.37
C LYS A 173 32.28 -6.46 22.07
N ILE A 174 33.15 -5.46 21.88
CA ILE A 174 33.29 -4.79 20.58
C ILE A 174 33.96 -5.74 19.59
N LEU A 175 33.34 -5.90 18.41
CA LEU A 175 33.83 -6.75 17.34
C LEU A 175 34.57 -5.96 16.27
N MET A 176 33.98 -4.82 15.81
CA MET A 176 34.55 -3.97 14.79
C MET A 176 34.04 -2.54 14.88
N GLU A 177 34.71 -1.61 14.22
CA GLU A 177 34.17 -0.27 14.00
C GLU A 177 33.03 -0.33 13.00
N TRP A 178 31.93 0.39 13.31
CA TRP A 178 30.83 0.55 12.36
C TRP A 178 31.28 1.51 11.25
N PRO A 179 31.22 1.09 9.97
CA PRO A 179 31.66 1.95 8.88
C PRO A 179 30.85 3.25 8.83
N LYS A 180 31.55 4.39 8.64
CA LYS A 180 30.93 5.73 8.71
C LYS A 180 29.88 5.97 7.62
N GLU A 181 30.02 5.29 6.49
CA GLU A 181 29.12 5.39 5.34
C GLU A 181 27.84 4.56 5.51
N VAL A 182 27.85 3.60 6.44
CA VAL A 182 26.74 2.67 6.66
C VAL A 182 25.80 3.23 7.71
N GLN A 183 24.56 3.42 7.34
CA GLN A 183 23.51 3.86 8.25
C GLN A 183 22.78 2.70 8.89
N GLU A 184 22.35 1.74 8.08
CA GLU A 184 21.61 0.55 8.49
C GLU A 184 22.32 -0.69 7.96
N ALA A 185 22.39 -1.73 8.77
CA ALA A 185 22.98 -3.00 8.39
C ALA A 185 22.29 -4.15 9.12
N CYS A 186 22.12 -5.25 8.43
CA CYS A 186 21.75 -6.53 9.06
C CYS A 186 23.01 -7.32 9.41
N VAL A 187 22.98 -8.01 10.56
CA VAL A 187 24.07 -8.86 11.02
C VAL A 187 23.56 -10.29 11.18
N CYS A 188 24.25 -11.22 10.52
CA CYS A 188 23.90 -12.63 10.52
C CYS A 188 25.10 -13.47 11.00
N GLN A 189 24.85 -14.70 11.43
CA GLN A 189 25.87 -15.65 11.82
C GLN A 189 25.65 -16.99 11.11
N ASP A 190 26.73 -17.62 10.62
CA ASP A 190 26.65 -18.95 10.08
C ASP A 190 26.83 -20.03 11.17
N SER A 191 26.68 -21.29 10.80
CA SER A 191 26.87 -22.44 11.69
C SER A 191 28.33 -22.60 12.19
N GLY A 192 29.29 -21.98 11.51
CA GLY A 192 30.69 -21.90 11.91
C GLY A 192 30.98 -20.74 12.87
N ARG A 193 29.97 -19.98 13.25
CA ARG A 193 30.04 -18.76 14.07
C ARG A 193 30.82 -17.62 13.39
N ASN A 194 30.96 -17.63 12.06
CA ASN A 194 31.41 -16.46 11.34
C ASN A 194 30.32 -15.40 11.32
N ILE A 195 30.71 -14.14 11.39
CA ILE A 195 29.83 -12.99 11.50
C ILE A 195 29.82 -12.26 10.17
N TYR A 196 28.65 -11.99 9.68
CA TYR A 196 28.40 -11.26 8.43
C TYR A 196 27.68 -9.98 8.73
N PHE A 197 28.29 -8.87 8.33
CA PHE A 197 27.74 -7.53 8.41
C PHE A 197 27.40 -7.09 6.99
N ALA A 198 26.14 -6.81 6.71
CA ALA A 198 25.67 -6.40 5.41
C ALA A 198 25.05 -5.00 5.48
N ASP A 199 25.63 -4.04 4.73
CA ASP A 199 25.08 -2.71 4.54
C ASP A 199 23.82 -2.80 3.64
N GLU A 200 22.68 -2.43 4.18
CA GLU A 200 21.40 -2.56 3.51
C GLU A 200 21.30 -1.67 2.26
N VAL A 201 21.92 -0.50 2.28
CA VAL A 201 21.82 0.50 1.21
C VAL A 201 22.96 0.40 0.21
N GLY A 202 24.18 0.26 0.69
CA GLY A 202 25.40 0.23 -0.14
C GLY A 202 25.72 -1.14 -0.71
N GLY A 203 24.99 -2.18 -0.29
CA GLY A 203 25.21 -3.56 -0.77
C GLY A 203 26.56 -4.17 -0.36
N MET A 204 27.25 -3.59 0.61
CA MET A 204 28.52 -4.11 1.10
C MET A 204 28.30 -5.25 2.08
N ILE A 205 28.99 -6.37 1.87
CA ILE A 205 29.02 -7.49 2.81
C ILE A 205 30.43 -7.64 3.35
N HIS A 206 30.56 -7.67 4.65
CA HIS A 206 31.79 -7.86 5.37
C HIS A 206 31.72 -9.14 6.22
N ALA A 207 32.55 -10.10 5.94
CA ALA A 207 32.63 -11.34 6.70
C ALA A 207 33.82 -11.32 7.66
N SER A 208 33.60 -11.73 8.90
CA SER A 208 34.62 -11.88 9.93
C SER A 208 34.48 -13.20 10.67
N ASP A 209 35.53 -13.65 11.30
CA ASP A 209 35.44 -14.74 12.26
C ASP A 209 34.78 -14.26 13.58
N ARG A 210 34.49 -15.20 14.48
CA ARG A 210 33.87 -14.91 15.78
C ARG A 210 34.62 -13.91 16.67
N ASP A 211 35.91 -13.67 16.38
CA ASP A 211 36.76 -12.72 17.10
C ASP A 211 36.82 -11.35 16.41
N GLY A 212 36.07 -11.15 15.33
CA GLY A 212 35.99 -9.92 14.56
C GLY A 212 37.12 -9.75 13.52
N LYS A 213 37.93 -10.80 13.29
CA LYS A 213 38.99 -10.73 12.27
C LYS A 213 38.35 -10.90 10.88
N GLN A 214 38.57 -9.93 10.03
CA GLN A 214 38.08 -9.94 8.66
C GLN A 214 38.55 -11.20 7.88
N LEU A 215 37.57 -11.88 7.29
CA LEU A 215 37.80 -13.01 6.39
C LEU A 215 37.77 -12.53 4.93
N TRP A 216 36.71 -11.83 4.53
CA TRP A 216 36.57 -11.25 3.19
C TRP A 216 35.57 -10.09 3.21
N GLN A 217 35.48 -9.36 2.10
CA GLN A 217 34.52 -8.30 1.85
C GLN A 217 34.11 -8.33 0.38
N SER A 218 32.84 -8.06 0.11
CA SER A 218 32.26 -7.98 -1.23
C SER A 218 31.26 -6.85 -1.31
N VAL A 219 30.93 -6.41 -2.53
CA VAL A 219 29.89 -5.40 -2.78
C VAL A 219 28.95 -5.97 -3.83
N LEU A 220 27.65 -5.93 -3.53
CA LEU A 220 26.57 -6.23 -4.44
C LEU A 220 25.94 -4.92 -4.92
N ASP A 221 25.50 -4.89 -6.17
CA ASP A 221 24.68 -3.78 -6.69
C ASP A 221 23.20 -4.06 -6.35
N ALA A 222 22.90 -4.01 -5.06
CA ALA A 222 21.60 -4.41 -4.52
C ALA A 222 21.33 -3.75 -3.17
N TYR A 223 20.03 -3.59 -2.85
CA TYR A 223 19.59 -3.35 -1.48
C TYR A 223 19.50 -4.69 -0.77
N ILE A 224 20.39 -4.93 0.18
CA ILE A 224 20.37 -6.17 0.97
C ILE A 224 19.30 -6.05 2.05
N ARG A 225 18.41 -7.04 2.12
CA ARG A 225 17.34 -7.11 3.10
C ARG A 225 17.65 -8.05 4.25
N GLY A 226 18.51 -9.01 4.01
CA GLY A 226 18.92 -9.98 5.02
C GLY A 226 19.74 -11.11 4.45
N GLY A 227 20.10 -12.05 5.33
CA GLY A 227 20.80 -13.27 4.97
C GLY A 227 20.54 -14.36 6.01
N PHE A 228 20.62 -15.60 5.58
CA PHE A 228 20.50 -16.79 6.44
C PHE A 228 21.42 -17.91 5.95
N CYS A 229 21.75 -18.82 6.83
CA CYS A 229 22.59 -19.96 6.51
C CYS A 229 21.73 -21.13 5.98
N ASN A 230 22.13 -21.72 4.85
CA ASN A 230 21.55 -22.98 4.39
C ASN A 230 22.01 -24.12 5.31
N PRO A 231 21.12 -24.81 6.02
CA PRO A 231 21.50 -25.81 7.01
C PRO A 231 22.12 -27.09 6.39
N VAL A 232 21.90 -27.32 5.07
CA VAL A 232 22.42 -28.50 4.37
C VAL A 232 23.80 -28.25 3.80
N THR A 233 24.01 -27.10 3.16
CA THR A 233 25.31 -26.76 2.54
C THR A 233 26.24 -26.00 3.46
N GLY A 234 25.69 -25.29 4.45
CA GLY A 234 26.43 -24.39 5.34
C GLY A 234 26.73 -23.03 4.70
N ASP A 235 26.24 -22.79 3.48
CA ASP A 235 26.48 -21.54 2.76
C ASP A 235 25.50 -20.45 3.19
N MET A 236 25.96 -19.20 3.17
CA MET A 236 25.07 -18.06 3.39
C MET A 236 24.28 -17.74 2.13
N ILE A 237 22.98 -17.58 2.29
CA ILE A 237 22.07 -17.08 1.28
C ILE A 237 21.71 -15.65 1.63
N TRP A 238 21.97 -14.73 0.71
CA TRP A 238 21.61 -13.33 0.82
C TRP A 238 20.35 -13.06 0.00
N TYR A 239 19.50 -12.18 0.47
CA TYR A 239 18.37 -11.73 -0.30
C TYR A 239 18.26 -10.20 -0.27
N GLY A 240 17.73 -9.64 -1.34
CA GLY A 240 17.62 -8.20 -1.48
C GLY A 240 16.89 -7.78 -2.75
N ASN A 241 16.69 -6.48 -2.89
CA ASN A 241 15.98 -5.91 -4.02
C ASN A 241 16.94 -5.29 -5.04
N VAL A 242 16.75 -5.65 -6.31
CA VAL A 242 17.40 -5.03 -7.47
C VAL A 242 16.32 -4.63 -8.46
N GLU A 243 16.21 -3.33 -8.76
CA GLU A 243 15.21 -2.81 -9.71
C GLU A 243 13.76 -3.26 -9.44
N GLY A 244 13.41 -3.43 -8.17
CA GLY A 244 12.07 -3.86 -7.76
C GLY A 244 11.85 -5.38 -7.73
N GLU A 245 12.85 -6.18 -8.11
CA GLU A 245 12.78 -7.64 -8.03
C GLU A 245 13.53 -8.17 -6.81
N LEU A 246 12.94 -9.14 -6.10
CA LEU A 246 13.63 -9.88 -5.05
C LEU A 246 14.60 -10.87 -5.69
N ARG A 247 15.86 -10.78 -5.30
CA ARG A 247 16.94 -11.67 -5.77
C ARG A 247 17.64 -12.34 -4.59
N LEU A 248 18.16 -13.53 -4.86
CA LEU A 248 18.99 -14.29 -3.92
C LEU A 248 20.38 -14.47 -4.48
N TRP A 249 21.34 -14.47 -3.58
CA TRP A 249 22.74 -14.77 -3.89
C TRP A 249 23.21 -15.90 -3.01
N GLU A 250 23.59 -17.00 -3.60
CA GLU A 250 24.08 -18.19 -2.92
C GLU A 250 25.55 -18.39 -3.21
N ASP A 251 26.40 -18.20 -2.21
CA ASP A 251 27.83 -18.53 -2.28
C ASP A 251 28.42 -18.56 -0.86
N GLY A 252 29.10 -19.63 -0.53
CA GLY A 252 29.72 -19.81 0.78
C GLY A 252 30.83 -18.82 1.11
N SER A 253 31.39 -18.08 0.12
CA SER A 253 32.50 -17.16 0.36
C SER A 253 32.42 -15.84 -0.39
N ARG A 254 31.67 -15.75 -1.49
CA ARG A 254 31.50 -14.54 -2.32
C ARG A 254 30.19 -14.59 -3.06
N PRO A 255 29.28 -13.66 -2.82
CA PRO A 255 28.04 -13.57 -3.60
C PRO A 255 28.38 -13.29 -5.08
N ALA A 256 28.25 -14.28 -5.94
CA ALA A 256 28.60 -14.17 -7.36
C ALA A 256 27.49 -14.59 -8.31
N SER A 257 26.51 -15.36 -7.83
CA SER A 257 25.36 -15.80 -8.62
C SER A 257 24.07 -15.41 -7.91
N TYR A 258 22.98 -15.31 -8.64
CA TYR A 258 21.68 -14.99 -8.08
C TYR A 258 20.56 -15.76 -8.79
N GLU A 259 19.51 -16.05 -8.06
CA GLU A 259 18.26 -16.56 -8.59
C GLU A 259 17.16 -15.51 -8.37
N VAL A 260 16.36 -15.25 -9.40
CA VAL A 260 15.22 -14.35 -9.30
C VAL A 260 14.03 -15.13 -8.77
N ILE A 261 13.53 -14.75 -7.61
CA ILE A 261 12.24 -15.22 -7.15
C ILE A 261 11.18 -14.28 -7.72
N LYS A 262 10.32 -14.80 -8.59
CA LYS A 262 9.25 -14.04 -9.23
C LYS A 262 8.08 -13.68 -8.28
N ALA A 263 8.22 -13.92 -7.02
CA ALA A 263 7.23 -13.55 -6.04
C ALA A 263 7.54 -12.15 -5.52
N VAL A 264 6.97 -11.14 -6.12
CA VAL A 264 7.11 -9.76 -5.66
C VAL A 264 6.00 -9.48 -4.65
N ALA A 265 6.31 -9.56 -3.36
CA ALA A 265 5.55 -8.78 -2.40
C ALA A 265 6.12 -7.36 -2.42
N PRO A 266 5.32 -6.32 -2.52
CA PRO A 266 5.79 -4.94 -2.38
C PRO A 266 6.34 -4.65 -0.98
N TYR A 267 6.07 -5.50 -0.01
CA TYR A 267 6.44 -5.40 1.40
C TYR A 267 7.27 -6.62 1.79
N GLU A 268 8.35 -6.39 2.46
CA GLU A 268 9.33 -7.30 3.09
C GLU A 268 9.05 -8.80 2.88
N SER A 269 9.56 -9.34 1.77
CA SER A 269 9.42 -10.77 1.49
C SER A 269 10.06 -11.55 2.62
N LEU A 270 9.24 -12.24 3.38
CA LEU A 270 9.71 -13.18 4.39
C LEU A 270 10.25 -14.40 3.69
N ILE A 271 11.51 -14.68 3.90
CA ILE A 271 12.20 -15.83 3.30
C ILE A 271 13.04 -16.57 4.31
N THR A 272 13.03 -17.88 4.26
CA THR A 272 13.81 -18.77 5.13
C THR A 272 14.21 -20.04 4.40
N CYS A 273 15.13 -20.80 5.00
CA CYS A 273 15.53 -22.09 4.50
C CYS A 273 15.03 -23.20 5.44
N GLY A 274 14.40 -24.20 4.88
CA GLY A 274 14.00 -25.40 5.64
C GLY A 274 15.17 -26.31 5.96
N PRO A 275 14.98 -27.27 6.89
CA PRO A 275 16.04 -28.24 7.28
C PRO A 275 16.55 -29.09 6.12
N ASP A 276 15.76 -29.24 5.08
CA ASP A 276 16.09 -29.94 3.83
C ASP A 276 16.84 -29.10 2.80
N GLY A 277 17.04 -27.80 3.10
CA GLY A 277 17.65 -26.83 2.20
C GLY A 277 16.67 -26.16 1.21
N ALA A 278 15.38 -26.52 1.23
CA ALA A 278 14.37 -25.84 0.42
C ALA A 278 14.11 -24.41 0.95
N LEU A 279 13.86 -23.47 0.05
CA LEU A 279 13.51 -22.11 0.42
C LEU A 279 12.00 -22.00 0.59
N TYR A 280 11.58 -21.32 1.64
CA TYR A 280 10.21 -20.97 1.92
C TYR A 280 10.12 -19.45 1.95
N TYR A 281 9.12 -18.88 1.28
CA TYR A 281 8.94 -17.44 1.22
C TYR A 281 7.46 -17.08 1.17
N ALA A 282 7.13 -15.87 1.62
CA ALA A 282 5.80 -15.31 1.51
C ALA A 282 5.78 -14.17 0.50
N ASP A 283 4.72 -14.12 -0.31
CA ASP A 283 4.35 -12.97 -1.12
C ASP A 283 3.02 -12.36 -0.62
N ALA A 284 2.43 -11.46 -1.38
CA ALA A 284 1.15 -10.85 -1.04
C ALA A 284 -0.03 -11.85 -1.02
N GLN A 285 0.14 -13.07 -1.51
CA GLN A 285 -0.93 -14.02 -1.73
C GLN A 285 -0.80 -15.30 -0.91
N ALA A 286 0.44 -15.77 -0.70
CA ALA A 286 0.66 -17.10 -0.17
C ALA A 286 2.04 -17.27 0.49
N ILE A 287 2.18 -18.34 1.26
CA ILE A 287 3.47 -18.94 1.60
C ILE A 287 3.78 -19.99 0.53
N TRP A 288 4.99 -19.93 0.01
CA TRP A 288 5.48 -20.78 -1.07
C TRP A 288 6.70 -21.60 -0.62
N MET A 289 6.87 -22.76 -1.21
CA MET A 289 8.12 -23.53 -1.17
C MET A 289 8.76 -23.51 -2.56
N SER A 290 10.04 -23.13 -2.65
CA SER A 290 10.79 -23.03 -3.91
C SER A 290 11.04 -24.42 -4.54
N GLY A 291 11.18 -24.45 -5.86
CA GLY A 291 11.48 -25.65 -6.64
C GLY A 291 11.43 -25.34 -8.14
N GLU A 292 11.62 -26.36 -9.00
CA GLU A 292 11.44 -26.19 -10.45
C GLU A 292 10.05 -25.65 -10.81
N SER A 293 9.05 -25.99 -9.99
CA SER A 293 7.72 -25.38 -9.98
C SER A 293 7.43 -25.03 -8.51
N PRO A 294 7.33 -23.73 -8.15
CA PRO A 294 7.02 -23.33 -6.79
C PRO A 294 5.71 -23.95 -6.31
N GLN A 295 5.72 -24.48 -5.08
CA GLN A 295 4.54 -25.09 -4.46
C GLN A 295 3.91 -24.11 -3.49
N GLN A 296 2.63 -23.87 -3.64
CA GLN A 296 1.84 -23.06 -2.71
C GLN A 296 1.57 -23.90 -1.44
N ILE A 297 1.98 -23.37 -0.30
CA ILE A 297 1.82 -24.03 1.01
C ILE A 297 0.54 -23.55 1.69
N LEU A 298 0.32 -22.25 1.71
CA LEU A 298 -0.81 -21.60 2.34
C LEU A 298 -1.22 -20.40 1.51
N ASN A 299 -2.45 -20.36 1.01
CA ASN A 299 -3.01 -19.16 0.41
C ASN A 299 -3.61 -18.30 1.53
N PHE A 300 -3.25 -17.02 1.60
CA PHE A 300 -3.74 -16.13 2.65
C PHE A 300 -5.24 -15.87 2.53
N GLY A 301 -5.75 -15.65 1.32
CA GLY A 301 -7.17 -15.47 1.08
C GLY A 301 -7.99 -16.68 1.50
N ASP A 302 -7.52 -17.89 1.16
CA ASP A 302 -8.19 -19.15 1.46
C ASP A 302 -8.10 -19.51 2.96
N SER A 303 -6.98 -19.21 3.59
CA SER A 303 -6.74 -19.58 4.99
C SER A 303 -7.29 -18.57 5.99
N GLY A 304 -7.69 -17.41 5.53
CA GLY A 304 -8.19 -16.34 6.38
C GLY A 304 -7.09 -15.59 7.13
N TYR A 305 -5.88 -15.46 6.57
CA TYR A 305 -4.77 -14.69 7.11
C TYR A 305 -4.33 -13.61 6.14
N LEU A 306 -3.69 -12.57 6.67
CA LEU A 306 -3.17 -11.47 5.89
C LEU A 306 -1.65 -11.55 5.81
N PRO A 307 -1.05 -11.23 4.66
CA PRO A 307 0.41 -11.23 4.54
C PRO A 307 1.10 -10.27 5.51
N GLN A 308 0.47 -9.12 5.86
CA GLN A 308 1.01 -8.17 6.83
C GLN A 308 0.95 -8.65 8.29
N GLU A 309 0.08 -9.60 8.57
CA GLU A 309 0.02 -10.24 9.88
C GLU A 309 1.19 -11.20 10.10
N LEU A 310 1.90 -11.59 9.04
CA LEU A 310 3.00 -12.56 9.08
C LEU A 310 4.33 -11.84 9.32
N HIS A 311 5.04 -12.22 10.36
CA HIS A 311 6.31 -11.61 10.76
C HIS A 311 7.52 -12.51 10.56
N HIS A 312 7.35 -13.83 10.65
CA HIS A 312 8.44 -14.78 10.50
C HIS A 312 7.94 -16.16 10.12
N ILE A 313 8.75 -16.90 9.36
CA ILE A 313 8.51 -18.29 8.97
C ILE A 313 9.67 -19.15 9.43
N ARG A 314 9.37 -20.28 10.05
CA ARG A 314 10.34 -21.30 10.45
C ARG A 314 9.82 -22.68 10.08
N VAL A 315 10.65 -23.51 9.47
CA VAL A 315 10.30 -24.87 9.07
C VAL A 315 10.97 -25.86 10.01
N LEU A 316 10.20 -26.79 10.57
CA LEU A 316 10.69 -27.80 11.50
C LEU A 316 11.13 -29.08 10.77
N GLU A 317 11.95 -29.93 11.44
CA GLU A 317 12.41 -31.18 10.87
C GLU A 317 11.28 -32.17 10.52
N ASN A 318 10.13 -32.08 11.18
CA ASN A 318 8.94 -32.87 10.91
C ASN A 318 8.11 -32.39 9.73
N GLY A 319 8.49 -31.25 9.10
CA GLY A 319 7.78 -30.61 8.01
C GLY A 319 6.68 -29.63 8.46
N ASP A 320 6.44 -29.47 9.74
CA ASP A 320 5.55 -28.41 10.24
C ASP A 320 6.18 -27.03 9.98
N ILE A 321 5.33 -26.05 9.68
CA ILE A 321 5.76 -24.68 9.48
C ILE A 321 5.21 -23.83 10.63
N LEU A 322 6.10 -23.15 11.32
CA LEU A 322 5.77 -22.21 12.39
C LEU A 322 5.86 -20.79 11.86
N CYS A 323 4.85 -19.99 12.16
CA CYS A 323 4.79 -18.59 11.76
C CYS A 323 4.46 -17.72 12.97
N TYR A 324 5.22 -16.64 13.17
CA TYR A 324 4.77 -15.56 14.06
C TYR A 324 3.82 -14.65 13.31
N VAL A 325 2.63 -14.45 13.84
CA VAL A 325 1.57 -13.66 13.21
C VAL A 325 0.91 -12.74 14.24
N THR A 326 0.45 -11.56 13.80
CA THR A 326 -0.41 -10.70 14.62
C THR A 326 -1.86 -10.89 14.18
N MET A 327 -2.72 -11.32 15.10
CA MET A 327 -4.14 -11.52 14.86
C MET A 327 -4.96 -10.60 15.75
N ASP A 328 -5.77 -9.75 15.15
CA ASP A 328 -6.61 -8.79 15.90
C ASP A 328 -5.81 -8.01 16.99
N GLY A 329 -4.58 -7.61 16.64
CA GLY A 329 -3.66 -6.91 17.56
C GLY A 329 -2.91 -7.81 18.56
N THR A 330 -3.17 -9.12 18.57
CA THR A 330 -2.50 -10.08 19.46
C THR A 330 -1.45 -10.87 18.71
N LEU A 331 -0.22 -10.90 19.21
CA LEU A 331 0.86 -11.72 18.65
C LEU A 331 0.61 -13.20 18.96
N CYS A 332 0.68 -14.04 17.95
CA CYS A 332 0.41 -15.47 18.05
C CYS A 332 1.50 -16.29 17.35
N LEU A 333 1.72 -17.50 17.84
CA LEU A 333 2.43 -18.54 17.10
C LEU A 333 1.42 -19.40 16.34
N MET A 334 1.47 -19.34 15.02
CA MET A 334 0.68 -20.17 14.11
C MET A 334 1.50 -21.41 13.73
N THR A 335 0.93 -22.60 13.87
CA THR A 335 1.53 -23.87 13.45
C THR A 335 0.73 -24.41 12.26
N LEU A 336 1.40 -24.65 11.14
CA LEU A 336 0.88 -25.33 9.96
C LEU A 336 1.43 -26.75 9.95
N SER A 337 0.58 -27.74 10.15
CA SER A 337 0.96 -29.16 10.07
C SER A 337 0.33 -29.80 8.85
N LEU A 338 1.13 -30.55 8.09
CA LEU A 338 0.65 -31.23 6.90
C LEU A 338 -0.53 -32.16 7.25
N TRP A 339 -1.65 -31.96 6.58
CA TRP A 339 -2.84 -32.77 6.82
C TRP A 339 -2.75 -34.09 6.07
N THR A 340 -2.82 -35.18 6.79
CA THR A 340 -2.78 -36.54 6.22
C THR A 340 -4.15 -37.21 6.11
N ASP A 341 -5.23 -36.54 6.53
CA ASP A 341 -6.57 -37.13 6.52
C ASP A 341 -7.65 -36.16 5.97
N SER A 342 -8.48 -36.61 5.07
CA SER A 342 -9.50 -35.92 4.32
C SER A 342 -10.75 -35.54 5.14
N GLY A 343 -10.59 -34.76 6.19
CA GLY A 343 -11.65 -34.30 7.07
C GLY A 343 -12.03 -32.83 6.93
N MET A 344 -11.81 -32.20 5.77
CA MET A 344 -12.38 -30.88 5.49
C MET A 344 -13.89 -30.97 5.49
N SER A 345 -14.57 -30.09 6.23
CA SER A 345 -15.97 -29.81 6.03
C SER A 345 -16.13 -29.39 4.56
N GLU A 346 -17.12 -29.96 3.85
CA GLU A 346 -17.45 -29.58 2.47
C GLU A 346 -18.01 -28.14 2.47
N GLN A 347 -17.13 -27.13 2.64
CA GLN A 347 -17.53 -25.74 2.40
C GLN A 347 -17.73 -25.58 0.90
N GLN A 348 -18.75 -24.80 0.52
CA GLN A 348 -18.98 -24.44 -0.87
C GLN A 348 -18.04 -23.32 -1.25
N GLU A 349 -17.20 -23.56 -2.22
CA GLU A 349 -16.23 -22.59 -2.71
C GLU A 349 -16.92 -21.54 -3.59
N ILE A 350 -16.59 -20.27 -3.37
CA ILE A 350 -17.00 -19.11 -4.18
C ILE A 350 -15.76 -18.48 -4.77
N LEU A 351 -15.65 -18.47 -6.07
CA LEU A 351 -14.49 -17.98 -6.78
C LEU A 351 -14.65 -16.48 -7.10
N LEU A 352 -13.74 -15.65 -6.58
CA LEU A 352 -13.65 -14.23 -6.88
C LEU A 352 -12.51 -13.99 -7.88
N TYR A 353 -12.81 -13.44 -9.04
CA TYR A 353 -11.83 -13.04 -10.03
C TYR A 353 -11.53 -11.55 -9.94
N GLY A 354 -10.26 -11.19 -9.84
CA GLY A 354 -9.81 -9.82 -9.86
C GLY A 354 -8.69 -9.56 -8.88
N TYR A 355 -8.28 -8.32 -8.80
CA TYR A 355 -7.28 -7.88 -7.84
C TYR A 355 -7.99 -7.48 -6.54
N ALA A 356 -7.86 -8.29 -5.52
CA ALA A 356 -8.30 -7.92 -4.18
C ALA A 356 -7.20 -7.05 -3.54
N ASP A 357 -7.50 -5.77 -3.30
CA ASP A 357 -6.64 -4.91 -2.49
C ASP A 357 -6.59 -5.41 -1.04
N LEU A 358 -5.74 -4.80 -0.23
CA LEU A 358 -5.57 -5.18 1.17
C LEU A 358 -6.89 -5.18 1.95
N PHE A 359 -7.73 -4.18 1.75
CA PHE A 359 -8.99 -4.05 2.46
C PHE A 359 -9.98 -5.18 2.10
N LEU A 360 -10.14 -5.47 0.81
CA LEU A 360 -10.99 -6.58 0.37
C LEU A 360 -10.44 -7.92 0.84
N GLN A 361 -9.11 -8.09 0.87
CA GLN A 361 -8.47 -9.28 1.45
C GLN A 361 -8.79 -9.43 2.94
N GLN A 362 -8.78 -8.34 3.73
CA GLN A 362 -9.17 -8.37 5.14
C GLN A 362 -10.62 -8.82 5.32
N ILE A 363 -11.54 -8.30 4.50
CA ILE A 363 -12.95 -8.69 4.53
C ILE A 363 -13.13 -10.18 4.19
N ILE A 364 -12.48 -10.64 3.11
CA ILE A 364 -12.51 -12.06 2.70
C ILE A 364 -11.99 -12.95 3.84
N THR A 365 -10.85 -12.58 4.38
CA THR A 365 -10.20 -13.27 5.50
C THR A 365 -11.14 -13.38 6.71
N ARG A 366 -11.79 -12.29 7.09
CA ARG A 366 -12.74 -12.27 8.21
C ARG A 366 -13.97 -13.14 7.93
N PHE A 367 -14.50 -13.06 6.71
CA PHE A 367 -15.61 -13.90 6.28
C PHE A 367 -15.25 -15.39 6.33
N ASN A 368 -14.14 -15.80 5.74
CA ASN A 368 -13.67 -17.18 5.70
C ASN A 368 -13.43 -17.77 7.11
N ARG A 369 -12.96 -16.93 8.06
CA ARG A 369 -12.79 -17.35 9.47
C ARG A 369 -14.14 -17.60 10.19
N GLN A 370 -15.16 -16.84 9.87
CA GLN A 370 -16.47 -16.88 10.57
C GLN A 370 -17.48 -17.79 9.90
N ASN A 371 -17.38 -18.00 8.59
CA ASN A 371 -18.34 -18.76 7.80
C ASN A 371 -17.95 -20.24 7.74
N THR A 372 -18.88 -21.12 8.09
CA THR A 372 -18.67 -22.59 8.07
C THR A 372 -19.23 -23.27 6.83
N GLN A 373 -20.02 -22.55 6.03
CA GLN A 373 -20.74 -23.08 4.87
C GLN A 373 -20.09 -22.67 3.55
N TYR A 374 -19.59 -21.43 3.46
CA TYR A 374 -19.03 -20.84 2.25
C TYR A 374 -17.59 -20.41 2.50
N HIS A 375 -16.79 -20.44 1.44
CA HIS A 375 -15.39 -20.05 1.44
C HIS A 375 -15.08 -19.25 0.17
N ILE A 376 -14.48 -18.08 0.30
CA ILE A 376 -14.08 -17.23 -0.84
C ILE A 376 -12.64 -17.53 -1.21
N THR A 377 -12.42 -17.90 -2.47
CA THR A 377 -11.08 -18.05 -3.07
C THR A 377 -10.84 -16.94 -4.09
N VAL A 378 -9.67 -16.29 -4.02
CA VAL A 378 -9.31 -15.21 -4.95
C VAL A 378 -8.47 -15.73 -6.10
N GLN A 379 -8.94 -15.51 -7.31
CA GLN A 379 -8.22 -15.79 -8.54
C GLN A 379 -7.71 -14.50 -9.17
N ASN A 380 -6.39 -14.34 -9.24
CA ASN A 380 -5.80 -13.18 -9.90
C ASN A 380 -6.02 -13.20 -11.43
N PRO A 381 -6.13 -12.01 -12.05
CA PRO A 381 -6.32 -11.89 -13.48
C PRO A 381 -5.20 -12.55 -14.28
N VAL A 382 -5.56 -13.51 -15.16
CA VAL A 382 -4.65 -14.17 -16.12
C VAL A 382 -5.00 -13.60 -17.47
N GLU A 383 -5.13 -12.72 -18.07
CA GLU A 383 -5.56 -12.15 -19.36
C GLU A 383 -7.08 -11.96 -19.47
N ASP A 384 -7.51 -10.73 -19.63
CA ASP A 384 -8.92 -10.33 -19.79
C ASP A 384 -9.65 -11.03 -20.95
N SER A 385 -8.92 -11.41 -21.98
CA SER A 385 -9.48 -12.13 -23.15
C SER A 385 -10.02 -13.52 -22.79
N ARG A 386 -9.41 -14.19 -21.81
CA ARG A 386 -9.83 -15.52 -21.36
C ARG A 386 -11.11 -15.45 -20.54
N LEU A 387 -11.18 -14.51 -19.63
CA LEU A 387 -12.37 -14.27 -18.78
C LEU A 387 -13.62 -14.02 -19.65
N SER A 388 -13.52 -13.15 -20.64
CA SER A 388 -14.63 -12.81 -21.53
C SER A 388 -15.17 -14.03 -22.29
N VAL A 389 -14.27 -14.94 -22.69
CA VAL A 389 -14.67 -16.19 -23.39
C VAL A 389 -15.34 -17.17 -22.43
N GLU A 390 -14.85 -17.31 -21.21
CA GLU A 390 -15.43 -18.20 -20.19
C GLU A 390 -16.84 -17.74 -19.79
N ILE A 391 -17.01 -16.45 -19.52
CA ILE A 391 -18.31 -15.86 -19.16
C ILE A 391 -19.31 -15.96 -20.32
N ALA A 392 -18.88 -15.65 -21.55
CA ALA A 392 -19.74 -15.82 -22.73
C ALA A 392 -20.11 -17.28 -23.00
N GLY A 393 -19.29 -18.23 -22.56
CA GLY A 393 -19.54 -19.66 -22.57
C GLY A 393 -20.52 -20.15 -21.48
N GLY A 394 -20.95 -19.28 -20.59
CA GLY A 394 -21.84 -19.62 -19.46
C GLY A 394 -21.13 -20.31 -18.30
N GLY A 395 -19.87 -20.00 -18.05
CA GLY A 395 -19.04 -20.45 -16.95
C GLY A 395 -18.26 -19.28 -16.33
N GLY A 396 -17.15 -19.57 -15.68
CA GLY A 396 -16.25 -18.60 -15.08
C GLY A 396 -16.49 -18.37 -13.59
N PRO A 397 -15.74 -17.44 -12.97
CA PRO A 397 -15.81 -17.14 -11.54
C PRO A 397 -17.18 -16.61 -11.10
N ASP A 398 -17.53 -16.77 -9.82
CA ASP A 398 -18.81 -16.37 -9.23
C ASP A 398 -18.92 -14.87 -8.99
N LEU A 399 -17.84 -14.30 -8.46
CA LEU A 399 -17.67 -12.88 -8.19
C LEU A 399 -16.59 -12.30 -9.10
N LEU A 400 -16.80 -11.05 -9.50
CA LEU A 400 -15.94 -10.36 -10.47
C LEU A 400 -15.61 -8.96 -9.95
N PHE A 401 -14.31 -8.66 -9.83
CA PHE A 401 -13.82 -7.32 -9.64
C PHE A 401 -13.48 -6.74 -11.02
N LEU A 402 -14.35 -5.88 -11.53
CA LEU A 402 -14.26 -5.38 -12.90
C LEU A 402 -14.08 -3.87 -12.93
N SER A 403 -13.43 -3.39 -14.00
CA SER A 403 -13.50 -1.97 -14.29
C SER A 403 -14.94 -1.55 -14.58
N PRO A 404 -15.35 -0.33 -14.24
CA PRO A 404 -16.71 0.15 -14.49
C PRO A 404 -17.13 0.07 -15.97
N LEU A 405 -16.17 0.20 -16.87
CA LEU A 405 -16.43 0.07 -18.32
C LEU A 405 -16.77 -1.37 -18.70
N THR A 406 -15.97 -2.33 -18.25
CA THR A 406 -16.20 -3.76 -18.48
C THR A 406 -17.52 -4.20 -17.85
N ALA A 407 -17.79 -3.73 -16.61
CA ALA A 407 -19.03 -4.05 -15.91
C ALA A 407 -20.27 -3.54 -16.65
N ARG A 408 -20.22 -2.33 -17.21
CA ARG A 408 -21.32 -1.78 -18.02
C ARG A 408 -21.57 -2.60 -19.27
N GLU A 409 -20.50 -3.04 -19.93
CA GLU A 409 -20.62 -3.90 -21.11
C GLU A 409 -21.23 -5.26 -20.74
N TYR A 410 -20.75 -5.87 -19.64
CA TYR A 410 -21.25 -7.17 -19.17
C TYR A 410 -22.72 -7.08 -18.71
N ALA A 411 -23.13 -5.99 -18.06
CA ALA A 411 -24.51 -5.77 -17.69
C ALA A 411 -25.43 -5.72 -18.92
N ARG A 412 -25.03 -4.99 -19.97
CA ARG A 412 -25.79 -4.88 -21.22
C ARG A 412 -25.86 -6.20 -22.01
N GLN A 413 -24.84 -7.03 -21.90
CA GLN A 413 -24.79 -8.35 -22.52
C GLN A 413 -25.50 -9.43 -21.69
N GLY A 414 -25.95 -9.09 -20.45
CA GLY A 414 -26.59 -10.03 -19.54
C GLY A 414 -25.63 -11.06 -18.93
N TYR A 415 -24.35 -10.72 -18.80
CA TYR A 415 -23.33 -11.58 -18.21
C TYR A 415 -23.21 -11.45 -16.69
N ILE A 416 -23.70 -10.36 -16.13
CA ILE A 416 -23.73 -10.13 -14.69
C ILE A 416 -25.16 -9.94 -14.20
N GLN A 417 -25.40 -10.30 -12.94
CA GLN A 417 -26.72 -10.29 -12.33
C GLN A 417 -27.11 -8.93 -11.76
N GLU A 418 -28.42 -8.65 -11.76
CA GLU A 418 -29.00 -7.57 -11.00
C GLU A 418 -28.96 -7.91 -9.50
N MET A 419 -28.43 -7.01 -8.66
CA MET A 419 -28.18 -7.25 -7.23
C MET A 419 -29.03 -6.37 -6.32
N GLU A 420 -30.33 -6.27 -6.64
CA GLU A 420 -31.29 -5.57 -5.80
C GLU A 420 -31.42 -6.23 -4.41
N GLY A 421 -31.59 -5.40 -3.36
CA GLY A 421 -31.88 -5.86 -1.99
C GLY A 421 -30.68 -6.40 -1.21
N ILE A 422 -29.44 -6.18 -1.68
CA ILE A 422 -28.23 -6.43 -0.89
C ILE A 422 -28.04 -5.31 0.15
N VAL A 423 -28.19 -4.06 -0.26
CA VAL A 423 -28.14 -2.89 0.64
C VAL A 423 -29.51 -2.74 1.30
N GLU A 424 -29.63 -3.06 2.59
CA GLU A 424 -30.90 -3.03 3.32
C GLU A 424 -31.31 -1.60 3.71
N ASP A 425 -30.34 -0.80 4.19
CA ASP A 425 -30.55 0.61 4.56
C ASP A 425 -29.53 1.51 3.85
N PRO A 426 -29.87 2.09 2.69
CA PRO A 426 -28.99 2.96 1.94
C PRO A 426 -28.55 4.21 2.69
N SER A 427 -29.27 4.64 3.75
CA SER A 427 -28.92 5.84 4.51
C SER A 427 -27.62 5.69 5.34
N LEU A 428 -27.15 4.47 5.55
CA LEU A 428 -25.90 4.18 6.25
C LEU A 428 -24.66 4.32 5.36
N PHE A 429 -24.86 4.51 4.06
CA PHE A 429 -23.79 4.49 3.08
C PHE A 429 -23.63 5.83 2.37
N LEU A 430 -22.45 6.06 1.84
CA LEU A 430 -22.20 7.17 0.94
C LEU A 430 -22.98 6.94 -0.36
N ASN A 431 -24.05 7.71 -0.57
CA ASN A 431 -24.95 7.52 -1.70
C ASN A 431 -24.23 7.53 -3.05
N ALA A 432 -23.25 8.41 -3.22
CA ALA A 432 -22.45 8.48 -4.43
C ALA A 432 -21.70 7.16 -4.72
N ALA A 433 -21.25 6.44 -3.69
CA ALA A 433 -20.62 5.14 -3.86
C ALA A 433 -21.63 4.08 -4.32
N LEU A 434 -22.84 4.07 -3.76
CA LEU A 434 -23.91 3.17 -4.20
C LEU A 434 -24.33 3.39 -5.66
N GLU A 435 -24.37 4.65 -6.09
CA GLU A 435 -24.72 5.01 -7.47
C GLU A 435 -23.65 4.56 -8.48
N ASN A 436 -22.38 4.38 -8.09
CA ASN A 436 -21.33 3.83 -8.96
C ASN A 436 -21.59 2.37 -9.37
N GLY A 437 -22.27 1.59 -8.53
CA GLY A 437 -22.64 0.20 -8.85
C GLY A 437 -23.80 0.07 -9.83
N LYS A 438 -24.42 1.19 -10.28
CA LYS A 438 -25.58 1.15 -11.16
C LYS A 438 -25.19 1.29 -12.63
N VAL A 439 -25.86 0.51 -13.46
CA VAL A 439 -25.86 0.63 -14.91
C VAL A 439 -27.28 0.89 -15.38
N ASP A 440 -27.47 2.01 -16.08
CA ASP A 440 -28.79 2.43 -16.60
C ASP A 440 -29.91 2.44 -15.51
N GLY A 441 -29.53 2.81 -14.25
CA GLY A 441 -30.40 2.92 -13.09
C GLY A 441 -30.65 1.60 -12.33
N VAL A 442 -30.12 0.49 -12.78
CA VAL A 442 -30.24 -0.84 -12.15
C VAL A 442 -28.95 -1.17 -11.40
N THR A 443 -29.04 -1.69 -10.19
CA THR A 443 -27.89 -2.10 -9.36
C THR A 443 -27.33 -3.42 -9.86
N TYR A 444 -26.11 -3.42 -10.35
CA TYR A 444 -25.33 -4.61 -10.71
C TYR A 444 -24.12 -4.78 -9.80
N GLY A 445 -23.44 -3.69 -9.48
CA GLY A 445 -22.25 -3.69 -8.63
C GLY A 445 -22.55 -3.35 -7.18
N ILE A 446 -21.91 -4.05 -6.26
CA ILE A 446 -21.96 -3.74 -4.84
C ILE A 446 -20.62 -3.12 -4.45
N PRO A 447 -20.59 -1.83 -4.02
CA PRO A 447 -19.35 -1.16 -3.71
C PRO A 447 -18.72 -1.73 -2.44
N CYS A 448 -17.42 -2.01 -2.49
CA CYS A 448 -16.63 -2.46 -1.34
C CYS A 448 -15.85 -1.31 -0.69
N SER A 449 -15.31 -0.41 -1.51
CA SER A 449 -14.48 0.71 -1.09
C SER A 449 -14.70 1.91 -2.01
N CYS A 450 -14.15 3.08 -1.64
CA CYS A 450 -14.21 4.25 -2.50
C CYS A 450 -13.06 5.24 -2.23
N THR A 451 -12.91 6.19 -3.13
CA THR A 451 -12.12 7.41 -2.95
C THR A 451 -12.99 8.62 -3.28
N LEU A 452 -12.76 9.73 -2.61
CA LEU A 452 -13.44 10.99 -2.88
C LEU A 452 -12.43 11.96 -3.48
N ASN A 453 -12.76 12.51 -4.64
CA ASN A 453 -11.88 13.41 -5.39
C ASN A 453 -12.44 14.83 -5.41
N CYS A 454 -11.59 15.82 -5.12
CA CYS A 454 -11.95 17.22 -5.04
C CYS A 454 -10.77 18.10 -5.49
N LEU A 455 -11.02 19.16 -6.24
CA LEU A 455 -10.03 20.20 -6.44
C LEU A 455 -10.07 21.18 -5.28
N VAL A 456 -8.89 21.48 -4.73
CA VAL A 456 -8.68 22.42 -3.64
C VAL A 456 -7.82 23.57 -4.15
N PHE A 457 -8.25 24.79 -3.88
CA PHE A 457 -7.54 26.01 -4.30
C PHE A 457 -7.27 26.91 -3.10
N SER A 458 -6.35 27.87 -3.25
CA SER A 458 -6.22 28.91 -2.24
C SER A 458 -7.50 29.75 -2.18
N GLN A 459 -7.90 30.19 -0.99
CA GLN A 459 -9.05 31.09 -0.81
C GLN A 459 -8.88 32.42 -1.57
N GLU A 460 -7.64 32.83 -1.83
CA GLU A 460 -7.34 34.05 -2.62
C GLU A 460 -7.80 33.90 -4.09
N ILE A 461 -7.74 32.69 -4.64
CA ILE A 461 -8.17 32.38 -6.01
C ILE A 461 -9.65 32.01 -6.05
N ALA A 462 -10.08 31.09 -5.19
CA ALA A 462 -11.45 30.63 -5.17
C ALA A 462 -12.41 31.69 -4.60
N GLY A 463 -11.95 32.59 -3.73
CA GLY A 463 -12.79 33.55 -3.00
C GLY A 463 -13.76 32.81 -2.07
N ASP A 464 -14.96 33.39 -1.92
CA ASP A 464 -16.05 32.79 -1.11
C ASP A 464 -16.91 31.80 -1.94
N ARG A 465 -16.40 31.30 -3.06
CA ARG A 465 -17.12 30.36 -3.93
C ARG A 465 -17.21 28.99 -3.30
N ASP A 466 -18.39 28.41 -3.39
CA ASP A 466 -18.68 27.05 -2.97
C ASP A 466 -18.61 26.04 -4.13
N SER A 467 -18.67 26.58 -5.36
CA SER A 467 -18.58 25.87 -6.63
C SER A 467 -18.31 26.88 -7.74
N TRP A 468 -17.99 26.42 -8.93
CA TRP A 468 -17.75 27.26 -10.11
C TRP A 468 -18.06 26.53 -11.42
N THR A 469 -18.21 27.31 -12.48
CA THR A 469 -18.22 26.81 -13.85
C THR A 469 -16.79 26.73 -14.40
N VAL A 470 -16.62 26.06 -15.54
CA VAL A 470 -15.32 25.98 -16.24
C VAL A 470 -14.81 27.39 -16.59
N GLU A 471 -15.69 28.28 -17.07
CA GLU A 471 -15.34 29.65 -17.42
C GLU A 471 -14.92 30.47 -16.20
N GLU A 472 -15.65 30.32 -15.07
CA GLU A 472 -15.34 31.05 -13.83
C GLU A 472 -13.99 30.57 -13.25
N MET A 473 -13.70 29.29 -13.32
CA MET A 473 -12.41 28.73 -12.90
C MET A 473 -11.28 29.28 -13.79
N MET A 474 -11.39 29.15 -15.11
CA MET A 474 -10.38 29.65 -16.03
C MET A 474 -10.12 31.15 -15.85
N GLN A 475 -11.16 31.94 -15.60
CA GLN A 475 -11.03 33.38 -15.34
C GLN A 475 -10.30 33.63 -14.02
N ALA A 476 -10.68 32.93 -12.93
CA ALA A 476 -10.06 33.11 -11.61
C ALA A 476 -8.56 32.78 -11.64
N VAL A 477 -8.18 31.69 -12.33
CA VAL A 477 -6.77 31.27 -12.48
C VAL A 477 -5.99 32.30 -13.31
N ARG A 478 -6.54 32.82 -14.44
CA ARG A 478 -5.88 33.85 -15.21
C ARG A 478 -5.69 35.16 -14.44
N GLU A 479 -6.65 35.53 -13.60
CA GLU A 479 -6.59 36.74 -12.77
C GLU A 479 -5.63 36.61 -11.60
N SER A 480 -5.37 35.40 -11.11
CA SER A 480 -4.45 35.15 -9.99
C SER A 480 -2.99 35.35 -10.36
N GLY A 481 -2.64 35.17 -11.63
CA GLY A 481 -1.26 35.17 -12.12
C GLY A 481 -0.49 33.87 -11.85
N ALA A 482 -1.20 32.80 -11.49
CA ALA A 482 -0.60 31.48 -11.36
C ALA A 482 0.00 31.00 -12.70
N GLU A 483 1.04 30.20 -12.62
CA GLU A 483 1.74 29.63 -13.78
C GLU A 483 1.19 28.24 -14.14
N ALA A 484 0.60 27.52 -13.16
CA ALA A 484 -0.04 26.23 -13.34
C ALA A 484 -1.41 26.17 -12.63
N LEU A 485 -2.34 25.36 -13.18
CA LEU A 485 -3.69 25.21 -12.63
C LEU A 485 -3.69 24.51 -11.29
N TYR A 486 -3.12 23.31 -11.24
CA TYR A 486 -3.00 22.55 -10.02
C TYR A 486 -1.84 21.57 -10.12
N TRP A 487 -1.33 21.17 -8.95
CA TRP A 487 -0.37 20.09 -8.86
C TRP A 487 -1.08 18.74 -8.96
N TYR A 488 -0.53 17.92 -9.85
CA TYR A 488 -0.96 16.54 -10.06
C TYR A 488 0.25 15.61 -10.05
N PHE A 489 0.12 14.46 -9.46
CA PHE A 489 1.23 13.52 -9.31
C PHE A 489 1.65 12.80 -10.60
N SER A 490 1.03 13.06 -11.76
CA SER A 490 1.35 12.42 -13.03
C SER A 490 1.89 13.38 -14.08
N GLN A 491 2.64 12.85 -15.05
CA GLN A 491 3.25 13.59 -16.16
C GLN A 491 2.25 14.08 -17.22
N TYR A 492 0.94 13.85 -17.07
CA TYR A 492 -0.09 14.11 -18.10
C TYR A 492 -1.00 15.29 -17.76
N ASN A 493 -0.46 16.32 -17.16
CA ASN A 493 -1.23 17.41 -16.57
C ASN A 493 -2.20 18.10 -17.57
N ALA A 494 -1.77 18.41 -18.80
CA ALA A 494 -2.66 19.05 -19.79
C ALA A 494 -3.86 18.16 -20.18
N TYR A 495 -3.65 16.88 -20.29
CA TYR A 495 -4.71 15.91 -20.57
C TYR A 495 -5.66 15.76 -19.37
N SER A 496 -5.11 15.69 -18.15
CA SER A 496 -5.89 15.67 -16.91
C SER A 496 -6.77 16.90 -16.78
N ILE A 497 -6.26 18.10 -17.07
CA ILE A 497 -7.08 19.34 -17.05
C ILE A 497 -8.30 19.20 -17.97
N VAL A 498 -8.13 18.66 -19.18
CA VAL A 498 -9.25 18.49 -20.12
C VAL A 498 -10.27 17.48 -19.59
N LEU A 499 -9.81 16.37 -19.00
CA LEU A 499 -10.70 15.36 -18.43
C LEU A 499 -11.43 15.92 -17.19
N ASP A 500 -10.67 16.40 -16.22
CA ASP A 500 -11.14 16.75 -14.89
C ASP A 500 -12.04 18.00 -14.93
N CYS A 501 -11.62 18.99 -15.71
CA CYS A 501 -12.35 20.25 -15.78
C CYS A 501 -13.41 20.29 -16.90
N GLY A 502 -13.34 19.40 -17.88
CA GLY A 502 -14.22 19.44 -19.04
C GLY A 502 -15.16 18.27 -19.20
N LEU A 503 -14.68 17.05 -18.92
CA LEU A 503 -15.39 15.84 -19.31
C LEU A 503 -15.91 15.00 -18.13
N TYR A 504 -15.49 15.26 -16.90
CA TYR A 504 -16.04 14.60 -15.72
C TYR A 504 -17.50 14.97 -15.46
N ASP A 505 -17.89 16.21 -15.82
CA ASP A 505 -19.28 16.61 -15.74
C ASP A 505 -20.08 16.11 -16.97
N ASN A 506 -20.73 14.95 -16.81
CA ASN A 506 -21.57 14.39 -17.88
C ASN A 506 -22.86 15.19 -18.17
N GLU A 507 -23.20 16.19 -17.33
CA GLU A 507 -24.29 17.14 -17.59
C GLU A 507 -23.83 18.27 -18.52
N ASN A 508 -22.53 18.36 -18.83
CA ASN A 508 -21.98 19.37 -19.71
C ASN A 508 -22.22 19.07 -21.19
N THR A 509 -23.40 19.42 -21.68
CA THR A 509 -23.78 19.26 -23.08
C THR A 509 -23.05 20.24 -24.04
N ALA A 510 -22.27 21.17 -23.49
CA ALA A 510 -21.47 22.09 -24.32
C ALA A 510 -20.26 21.38 -24.97
N TYR A 511 -19.87 20.24 -24.49
CA TYR A 511 -18.78 19.44 -25.06
C TYR A 511 -19.29 18.15 -25.70
N ILE A 512 -20.09 17.37 -24.98
CA ILE A 512 -20.67 16.13 -25.46
C ILE A 512 -22.10 15.99 -24.91
N ASP A 513 -23.09 15.97 -25.78
CA ASP A 513 -24.48 15.64 -25.42
C ASP A 513 -24.68 14.11 -25.49
N TRP A 514 -24.47 13.47 -24.33
CA TRP A 514 -24.55 12.00 -24.24
C TRP A 514 -25.97 11.45 -24.47
N GLU A 515 -27.00 12.24 -24.20
CA GLU A 515 -28.39 11.81 -24.43
C GLU A 515 -28.77 11.84 -25.91
N LYS A 516 -28.29 12.86 -26.62
CA LYS A 516 -28.53 12.95 -28.08
C LYS A 516 -27.50 12.21 -28.91
N GLY A 517 -26.33 11.90 -28.33
CA GLY A 517 -25.21 11.35 -29.06
C GLY A 517 -24.53 12.36 -29.98
N GLU A 518 -24.41 13.61 -29.55
CA GLU A 518 -23.84 14.71 -30.33
C GLU A 518 -22.52 15.20 -29.72
N SER A 519 -21.49 15.37 -30.54
CA SER A 519 -20.20 15.95 -30.17
C SER A 519 -20.16 17.41 -30.55
N HIS A 520 -19.60 18.27 -29.69
CA HIS A 520 -19.43 19.71 -29.86
C HIS A 520 -17.98 20.15 -29.60
N LEU A 521 -17.04 19.23 -29.76
CA LEU A 521 -15.61 19.44 -29.44
C LEU A 521 -14.92 20.38 -30.43
N ASP A 522 -15.53 20.67 -31.56
CA ASP A 522 -15.06 21.67 -32.52
C ASP A 522 -15.58 23.09 -32.22
N GLU A 523 -16.43 23.29 -31.21
CA GLU A 523 -17.00 24.56 -30.81
C GLU A 523 -16.06 25.39 -29.91
N PRO A 524 -16.33 26.74 -29.82
CA PRO A 524 -15.45 27.64 -29.07
C PRO A 524 -15.19 27.26 -27.60
N PRO A 525 -16.16 26.78 -26.78
CA PRO A 525 -15.91 26.48 -25.37
C PRO A 525 -14.82 25.41 -25.17
N PHE A 526 -14.84 24.35 -25.96
CA PHE A 526 -13.85 23.29 -25.86
C PHE A 526 -12.46 23.72 -26.38
N LYS A 527 -12.43 24.57 -27.46
CA LYS A 527 -11.17 25.18 -27.94
C LYS A 527 -10.52 26.07 -26.88
N GLU A 528 -11.33 26.78 -26.13
CA GLU A 528 -10.84 27.62 -25.03
C GLU A 528 -10.27 26.75 -23.89
N LEU A 529 -10.95 25.66 -23.51
CA LEU A 529 -10.43 24.71 -22.51
C LEU A 529 -9.11 24.08 -22.96
N LEU A 530 -9.00 23.65 -24.24
CA LEU A 530 -7.73 23.07 -24.75
C LEU A 530 -6.60 24.11 -24.75
N THR A 531 -6.90 25.38 -25.06
CA THR A 531 -5.91 26.44 -25.01
C THR A 531 -5.47 26.69 -23.57
N PHE A 532 -6.41 26.74 -22.63
CA PHE A 532 -6.16 26.92 -21.23
C PHE A 532 -5.36 25.74 -20.67
N ALA A 533 -5.73 24.50 -20.97
CA ALA A 533 -5.02 23.31 -20.53
C ALA A 533 -3.55 23.29 -20.97
N ARG A 534 -3.28 23.74 -22.21
CA ARG A 534 -1.91 23.87 -22.72
C ARG A 534 -1.12 24.99 -22.04
N GLU A 535 -1.78 26.08 -21.65
CA GLU A 535 -1.16 27.25 -21.02
C GLU A 535 -0.83 26.99 -19.55
N TYR A 536 -1.72 26.28 -18.83
CA TYR A 536 -1.65 26.07 -17.38
C TYR A 536 -1.31 24.65 -16.97
N ALA A 537 -0.88 23.81 -17.91
CA ALA A 537 -0.34 22.49 -17.57
C ALA A 537 1.01 22.64 -16.90
N ASP A 538 1.16 21.96 -15.79
CA ASP A 538 2.44 21.86 -15.11
C ASP A 538 3.39 20.96 -15.91
N SER A 539 4.68 21.30 -15.97
CA SER A 539 5.69 20.49 -16.64
C SER A 539 6.01 19.18 -15.90
N GLY A 540 5.62 19.07 -14.65
CA GLY A 540 5.85 17.87 -13.82
C GLY A 540 7.30 17.63 -13.40
N ASP A 541 8.22 18.51 -13.78
CA ASP A 541 9.66 18.40 -13.51
C ASP A 541 10.09 19.00 -12.15
N TYR A 542 9.18 19.04 -11.17
CA TYR A 542 9.51 19.57 -9.85
C TYR A 542 10.13 18.51 -8.94
N ASP A 543 11.13 18.89 -8.19
CA ASP A 543 11.44 18.22 -6.94
C ASP A 543 10.24 18.40 -5.98
N SER A 544 9.82 17.35 -5.30
CA SER A 544 8.71 17.40 -4.32
C SER A 544 8.89 18.51 -3.26
N SER A 545 10.14 18.93 -3.00
CA SER A 545 10.47 20.05 -2.12
C SER A 545 10.06 21.43 -2.66
N GLU A 546 9.78 21.55 -3.97
CA GLU A 546 9.40 22.81 -4.59
C GLU A 546 7.88 23.03 -4.65
N VAL A 547 7.08 21.95 -4.52
CA VAL A 547 5.63 22.00 -4.68
C VAL A 547 4.98 22.86 -3.63
N LEU A 548 5.32 22.65 -2.34
CA LEU A 548 4.74 23.41 -1.25
C LEU A 548 5.04 24.91 -1.34
N PRO A 549 6.31 25.38 -1.55
CA PRO A 549 6.58 26.78 -1.76
C PRO A 549 5.82 27.41 -2.94
N LYS A 550 5.63 26.65 -4.03
CA LYS A 550 4.90 27.13 -5.22
C LYS A 550 3.39 27.27 -4.99
N LEU A 551 2.78 26.33 -4.27
CA LEU A 551 1.38 26.42 -3.84
C LEU A 551 1.16 27.61 -2.89
N GLN A 552 2.01 27.76 -1.88
CA GLN A 552 1.97 28.88 -0.93
C GLN A 552 2.28 30.23 -1.59
N GLY A 553 3.19 30.23 -2.58
CA GLY A 553 3.53 31.41 -3.38
C GLY A 553 2.48 31.78 -4.43
N GLY A 554 1.49 30.91 -4.69
CA GLY A 554 0.47 31.12 -5.71
C GLY A 554 0.96 30.91 -7.16
N GLU A 555 2.15 30.32 -7.34
CA GLU A 555 2.64 29.91 -8.66
C GLU A 555 1.82 28.72 -9.20
N ILE A 556 1.40 27.82 -8.32
CA ILE A 556 0.43 26.75 -8.59
C ILE A 556 -0.89 27.14 -7.93
N ALA A 557 -1.97 27.18 -8.69
CA ALA A 557 -3.25 27.69 -8.20
C ALA A 557 -3.97 26.74 -7.25
N GLY A 558 -3.82 25.41 -7.41
CA GLY A 558 -4.58 24.41 -6.69
C GLY A 558 -3.87 23.07 -6.51
N LEU A 559 -4.59 22.17 -5.87
CA LEU A 559 -4.20 20.81 -5.57
C LEU A 559 -5.36 19.88 -5.91
N GLU A 560 -5.11 18.76 -6.58
CA GLU A 560 -6.09 17.67 -6.67
C GLU A 560 -5.99 16.80 -5.43
N LEU A 561 -7.06 16.79 -4.63
CA LEU A 561 -7.17 15.98 -3.41
C LEU A 561 -7.89 14.67 -3.71
N HIS A 562 -7.17 13.57 -3.56
CA HIS A 562 -7.73 12.22 -3.52
C HIS A 562 -7.91 11.83 -2.06
N LEU A 563 -9.10 12.06 -1.52
CA LEU A 563 -9.41 11.78 -0.13
C LEU A 563 -9.67 10.28 0.03
N TRP A 564 -8.65 9.54 0.43
CA TRP A 564 -8.71 8.14 0.84
C TRP A 564 -8.64 7.98 2.37
N ARG A 565 -8.38 9.06 3.09
CA ARG A 565 -8.35 9.13 4.55
C ARG A 565 -8.80 10.52 5.00
N PRO A 566 -9.62 10.65 6.07
CA PRO A 566 -10.09 11.97 6.55
C PRO A 566 -8.97 12.95 6.89
N GLY A 567 -7.88 12.49 7.49
CA GLY A 567 -6.71 13.32 7.86
C GLY A 567 -6.04 14.04 6.69
N LEU A 568 -6.30 13.66 5.44
CA LEU A 568 -5.80 14.41 4.27
C LEU A 568 -6.38 15.82 4.12
N LEU A 569 -7.43 16.15 4.86
CA LEU A 569 -7.91 17.54 4.93
C LEU A 569 -6.90 18.43 5.63
N ASP A 570 -6.27 17.97 6.70
CA ASP A 570 -5.20 18.70 7.38
C ASP A 570 -3.99 18.91 6.47
N TYR A 571 -3.63 17.88 5.70
CA TYR A 571 -2.60 17.97 4.67
C TYR A 571 -2.91 19.06 3.62
N ALA A 572 -4.12 19.11 3.09
CA ALA A 572 -4.54 20.13 2.14
C ALA A 572 -4.54 21.53 2.78
N ASP A 573 -5.01 21.68 4.01
CA ASP A 573 -4.99 22.96 4.74
C ASP A 573 -3.57 23.47 4.95
N THR A 574 -2.61 22.58 5.25
CA THR A 574 -1.18 22.93 5.39
C THR A 574 -0.61 23.52 4.09
N PHE A 575 -0.96 22.97 2.92
CA PHE A 575 -0.51 23.52 1.63
C PHE A 575 -0.98 24.94 1.39
N PHE A 576 -2.11 25.34 1.96
CA PHE A 576 -2.69 26.69 1.78
C PHE A 576 -2.64 27.54 3.06
N GLU A 577 -1.77 27.22 4.03
CA GLU A 577 -1.60 27.94 5.28
C GLU A 577 -2.94 28.16 6.05
N GLY A 578 -3.80 27.14 6.06
CA GLY A 578 -5.13 27.19 6.66
C GLY A 578 -6.16 27.99 5.86
N LYS A 579 -5.88 28.30 4.60
CA LYS A 579 -6.77 29.03 3.69
C LYS A 579 -7.18 28.16 2.47
N ALA A 580 -7.34 26.88 2.67
CA ALA A 580 -7.81 25.96 1.64
C ALA A 580 -9.29 26.21 1.32
N SER A 581 -9.62 26.24 0.05
CA SER A 581 -10.99 26.27 -0.47
C SER A 581 -11.28 24.99 -1.23
N TYR A 582 -12.16 24.18 -0.70
CA TYR A 582 -12.59 22.90 -1.29
C TYR A 582 -13.71 23.15 -2.30
N VAL A 583 -13.44 23.96 -3.30
CA VAL A 583 -14.43 24.42 -4.31
C VAL A 583 -14.83 23.29 -5.27
N GLY A 584 -13.98 22.28 -5.44
CA GLY A 584 -14.22 21.13 -6.30
C GLY A 584 -13.91 21.35 -7.78
N TYR A 585 -14.15 20.33 -8.58
CA TYR A 585 -14.05 20.42 -10.03
C TYR A 585 -15.10 21.38 -10.59
N PRO A 586 -14.80 22.10 -11.66
CA PRO A 586 -15.79 22.96 -12.30
C PRO A 586 -16.89 22.11 -12.95
N THR A 587 -18.12 22.63 -12.94
CA THR A 587 -19.27 21.97 -13.56
C THR A 587 -20.04 22.95 -14.47
N SER A 588 -20.76 22.44 -15.44
CA SER A 588 -21.59 23.23 -16.35
C SER A 588 -22.72 24.00 -15.64
N THR A 589 -23.17 23.46 -14.51
CA THR A 589 -24.32 24.00 -13.75
C THR A 589 -23.90 24.84 -12.54
N GLY A 590 -22.59 24.93 -12.26
CA GLY A 590 -22.07 25.56 -11.05
C GLY A 590 -22.43 24.81 -9.75
N LYS A 591 -22.83 23.55 -9.83
CA LYS A 591 -22.92 22.66 -8.67
C LYS A 591 -21.51 22.25 -8.25
N LYS A 592 -21.33 21.87 -6.99
CA LYS A 592 -20.01 21.44 -6.50
C LYS A 592 -19.58 20.13 -7.15
N GLY A 593 -18.43 20.17 -7.80
CA GLY A 593 -17.81 19.00 -8.43
C GLY A 593 -16.95 18.21 -7.45
N VAL A 594 -17.57 17.42 -6.59
CA VAL A 594 -16.92 16.45 -5.72
C VAL A 594 -17.35 15.07 -6.17
N TYR A 595 -16.40 14.22 -6.55
CA TYR A 595 -16.72 12.94 -7.16
C TYR A 595 -16.23 11.76 -6.30
N VAL A 596 -17.08 10.75 -6.18
CA VAL A 596 -16.73 9.47 -5.55
C VAL A 596 -16.52 8.43 -6.64
N ARG A 597 -15.35 7.81 -6.61
CA ARG A 597 -15.03 6.61 -7.37
C ARG A 597 -15.10 5.43 -6.42
N ALA A 598 -16.01 4.49 -6.69
CA ALA A 598 -16.14 3.28 -5.89
C ALA A 598 -15.67 2.05 -6.66
N ASP A 599 -14.99 1.17 -5.97
CA ASP A 599 -14.66 -0.16 -6.44
C ASP A 599 -15.80 -1.11 -6.10
N CYS A 600 -16.26 -1.87 -7.09
CA CYS A 600 -17.45 -2.69 -6.96
C CYS A 600 -17.18 -4.15 -7.31
N LEU A 601 -17.86 -5.04 -6.60
CA LEU A 601 -17.97 -6.46 -6.94
C LEU A 601 -19.26 -6.71 -7.73
N TYR A 602 -19.12 -7.52 -8.76
CA TYR A 602 -20.23 -7.93 -9.65
C TYR A 602 -20.42 -9.44 -9.58
N VAL A 603 -21.64 -9.89 -9.81
CA VAL A 603 -22.00 -11.32 -9.73
C VAL A 603 -22.18 -11.89 -11.13
N ASN A 604 -21.47 -12.96 -11.42
CA ASN A 604 -21.61 -13.68 -12.70
C ASN A 604 -23.04 -14.22 -12.84
N GLN A 605 -23.65 -14.02 -14.02
CA GLN A 605 -24.98 -14.54 -14.33
C GLN A 605 -25.06 -16.07 -14.24
N ALA A 606 -23.95 -16.76 -14.47
CA ALA A 606 -23.88 -18.21 -14.53
C ALA A 606 -23.55 -18.88 -13.18
N THR A 607 -23.34 -18.09 -12.10
CA THR A 607 -22.99 -18.67 -10.78
C THR A 607 -24.08 -19.61 -10.27
N ASP A 608 -23.68 -20.75 -9.72
CA ASP A 608 -24.54 -21.66 -8.97
C ASP A 608 -24.43 -21.44 -7.44
N GLN A 609 -23.53 -20.52 -6.99
CA GLN A 609 -23.25 -20.17 -5.59
C GLN A 609 -23.96 -18.89 -5.12
N LEU A 610 -25.08 -18.50 -5.77
CA LEU A 610 -25.73 -17.19 -5.56
C LEU A 610 -26.08 -16.88 -4.10
N GLU A 611 -26.48 -17.86 -3.30
CA GLU A 611 -26.83 -17.64 -1.89
C GLU A 611 -25.58 -17.31 -1.07
N GLY A 612 -24.48 -18.03 -1.27
CA GLY A 612 -23.21 -17.75 -0.59
C GLY A 612 -22.62 -16.41 -1.03
N VAL A 613 -22.69 -16.09 -2.32
CA VAL A 613 -22.29 -14.78 -2.87
C VAL A 613 -23.07 -13.65 -2.20
N ARG A 614 -24.40 -13.78 -2.05
CA ARG A 614 -25.25 -12.79 -1.37
C ARG A 614 -24.92 -12.66 0.10
N GLU A 615 -24.58 -13.76 0.77
CA GLU A 615 -24.16 -13.76 2.17
C GLU A 615 -22.84 -13.00 2.34
N PHE A 616 -21.85 -13.26 1.47
CA PHE A 616 -20.59 -12.54 1.47
C PHE A 616 -20.78 -11.04 1.21
N LEU A 617 -21.56 -10.65 0.19
CA LEU A 617 -21.79 -9.24 -0.13
C LEU A 617 -22.51 -8.49 1.01
N ARG A 618 -23.43 -9.13 1.73
CA ARG A 618 -24.05 -8.54 2.93
C ARG A 618 -23.04 -8.41 4.06
N PHE A 619 -22.22 -9.43 4.29
CA PHE A 619 -21.14 -9.37 5.28
C PHE A 619 -20.16 -8.23 4.98
N MET A 620 -19.71 -8.10 3.73
CA MET A 620 -18.80 -7.03 3.28
C MET A 620 -19.35 -5.63 3.62
N LEU A 621 -20.66 -5.44 3.61
CA LEU A 621 -21.33 -4.17 3.92
C LEU A 621 -21.66 -3.99 5.41
N THR A 622 -21.31 -4.92 6.29
CA THR A 622 -21.52 -4.73 7.73
C THR A 622 -20.61 -3.65 8.30
N GLU A 623 -20.97 -3.08 9.44
CA GLU A 623 -20.12 -2.13 10.18
C GLU A 623 -18.78 -2.77 10.55
N GLU A 624 -18.80 -4.00 11.05
CA GLU A 624 -17.60 -4.76 11.40
C GLU A 624 -16.64 -4.88 10.22
N ALA A 625 -17.13 -5.33 9.06
CA ALA A 625 -16.30 -5.51 7.87
C ALA A 625 -15.76 -4.18 7.33
N GLN A 626 -16.57 -3.13 7.30
CA GLN A 626 -16.16 -1.83 6.78
C GLN A 626 -15.17 -1.09 7.70
N LYS A 627 -15.21 -1.34 9.01
CA LYS A 627 -14.21 -0.83 9.96
C LYS A 627 -12.85 -1.54 9.86
N LEU A 628 -12.72 -2.66 9.16
CA LEU A 628 -11.43 -3.28 8.88
C LEU A 628 -10.53 -2.40 7.98
N CYS A 629 -11.10 -1.46 7.23
CA CYS A 629 -10.37 -0.50 6.40
C CYS A 629 -9.26 0.25 7.17
N VAL A 630 -9.30 0.23 8.48
CA VAL A 630 -8.43 1.00 9.37
C VAL A 630 -7.26 0.21 9.92
N ALA A 631 -7.40 -1.10 10.01
CA ALA A 631 -6.51 -1.92 10.81
C ALA A 631 -5.07 -2.05 10.27
N GLY A 632 -4.79 -1.63 9.02
CA GLY A 632 -3.50 -1.86 8.38
C GLY A 632 -2.66 -0.63 8.03
N GLY A 633 -3.12 0.60 8.25
CA GLY A 633 -2.31 1.84 8.00
C GLY A 633 -1.89 2.13 6.55
N GLU A 634 -2.18 1.27 5.59
CA GLU A 634 -1.73 1.35 4.18
C GLU A 634 -2.87 1.30 3.15
N SER A 635 -4.14 1.40 3.58
CA SER A 635 -5.27 1.49 2.66
C SER A 635 -5.40 2.89 2.08
N PHE A 636 -5.22 3.03 0.78
CA PHE A 636 -5.45 4.29 0.04
C PHE A 636 -6.93 4.42 -0.40
N ILE A 637 -7.87 3.97 0.42
CA ILE A 637 -9.30 3.92 0.13
C ILE A 637 -10.11 4.27 1.37
N LEU A 638 -11.34 4.78 1.17
CA LEU A 638 -12.35 4.96 2.21
C LEU A 638 -13.31 3.76 2.23
N PRO A 639 -13.84 3.40 3.39
CA PRO A 639 -15.00 2.53 3.47
C PRO A 639 -16.23 3.22 2.83
N VAL A 640 -17.20 2.45 2.38
CA VAL A 640 -18.43 3.01 1.79
C VAL A 640 -19.50 3.33 2.83
N ARG A 641 -19.36 2.84 4.07
CA ARG A 641 -20.26 3.15 5.18
C ARG A 641 -19.86 4.44 5.89
N LEU A 642 -20.83 5.29 6.14
CA LEU A 642 -20.62 6.58 6.81
C LEU A 642 -20.10 6.41 8.25
N ASP A 643 -20.64 5.46 9.01
CA ASP A 643 -20.19 5.17 10.37
C ASP A 643 -18.73 4.66 10.43
N ALA A 644 -18.30 3.92 9.42
CA ALA A 644 -16.90 3.50 9.30
C ALA A 644 -15.98 4.67 8.89
N ILE A 645 -16.43 5.59 8.02
CA ILE A 645 -15.68 6.82 7.72
C ILE A 645 -15.50 7.68 8.99
N TYR A 646 -16.56 7.85 9.79
CA TYR A 646 -16.44 8.59 11.05
C TYR A 646 -15.58 7.87 12.09
N HIS A 647 -15.55 6.54 12.07
CA HIS A 647 -14.64 5.78 12.92
C HIS A 647 -13.16 6.05 12.57
N LEU A 648 -12.81 6.28 11.30
CA LEU A 648 -11.48 6.75 10.91
C LEU A 648 -11.12 8.08 11.59
N VAL A 649 -12.09 9.02 11.63
CA VAL A 649 -11.90 10.30 12.32
C VAL A 649 -11.66 10.11 13.81
N GLU A 650 -12.42 9.20 14.46
CA GLU A 650 -12.26 8.91 15.90
C GLU A 650 -10.89 8.30 16.24
N LEU A 651 -10.37 7.45 15.39
CA LEU A 651 -9.04 6.82 15.58
C LEU A 651 -7.90 7.83 15.49
N ASP A 652 -8.08 8.86 14.68
CA ASP A 652 -7.09 9.93 14.54
C ASP A 652 -7.19 10.95 15.70
N GLN A 653 -8.32 11.04 16.41
CA GLN A 653 -8.57 11.95 17.55
C GLN A 653 -7.93 11.50 18.87
N GLY A 654 -6.92 10.81 18.94
CA GLY A 654 -6.27 10.42 20.21
C GLY A 654 -4.76 10.48 20.16
N LYS A 655 -4.24 10.85 19.00
CA LYS A 655 -2.81 11.01 18.81
C LYS A 655 -2.41 12.40 19.27
N GLU A 656 -1.26 12.53 19.95
CA GLU A 656 -0.76 13.82 20.43
C GLU A 656 -0.69 14.84 19.28
N GLU A 657 -1.03 16.10 19.55
CA GLU A 657 -0.98 17.21 18.60
C GLU A 657 0.45 17.38 18.05
N ASN A 658 0.73 16.73 16.96
CA ASN A 658 1.93 17.00 16.18
C ASN A 658 1.50 17.57 14.84
N PRO A 659 1.41 18.89 14.71
CA PRO A 659 0.97 19.52 13.48
C PRO A 659 1.90 19.13 12.33
N CYS A 660 1.32 19.06 11.14
CA CYS A 660 2.07 18.92 9.91
C CYS A 660 3.19 19.97 9.90
N THR A 661 4.44 19.54 10.01
CA THR A 661 5.57 20.46 10.08
C THR A 661 6.30 20.50 8.75
N TYR A 662 6.73 21.70 8.37
CA TYR A 662 7.56 21.92 7.21
C TYR A 662 9.03 22.04 7.66
N GLU A 663 9.85 21.06 7.29
CA GLU A 663 11.28 21.12 7.52
C GLU A 663 12.05 20.81 6.22
N ASP A 664 13.00 21.68 5.87
CA ASP A 664 13.92 21.52 4.75
C ASP A 664 13.25 21.30 3.36
N GLY A 665 12.09 21.91 3.10
CA GLY A 665 11.39 21.80 1.82
C GLY A 665 10.39 20.64 1.74
N TYR A 666 10.12 19.94 2.82
CA TYR A 666 9.21 18.80 2.84
C TYR A 666 8.13 18.96 3.89
N VAL A 667 6.91 18.57 3.54
CA VAL A 667 5.83 18.42 4.52
C VAL A 667 6.07 17.11 5.26
N ILE A 668 6.34 17.20 6.55
CA ILE A 668 6.32 16.05 7.44
C ILE A 668 4.87 15.89 7.88
N TRP A 669 4.17 14.98 7.22
CA TRP A 669 2.81 14.67 7.60
C TRP A 669 2.83 13.84 8.88
N GLN A 670 2.18 14.36 9.89
CA GLN A 670 1.86 13.64 11.12
C GLN A 670 0.34 13.49 11.16
N GLU A 671 -0.13 12.33 11.56
CA GLU A 671 -1.54 11.98 11.58
C GLU A 671 -2.24 12.66 12.75
N ASP A 672 -2.74 13.88 12.56
CA ASP A 672 -3.54 14.59 13.54
C ASP A 672 -5.03 14.39 13.30
N GLY A 673 -5.80 14.36 14.37
CA GLY A 673 -7.25 14.31 14.30
C GLY A 673 -7.81 15.60 13.69
N LEU A 674 -8.90 15.48 12.92
CA LEU A 674 -9.55 16.63 12.32
C LEU A 674 -10.06 17.62 13.39
N ASP A 675 -9.83 18.90 13.17
CA ASP A 675 -10.45 19.95 13.94
C ASP A 675 -11.96 20.09 13.59
N GLN A 676 -12.68 20.97 14.29
CA GLN A 676 -14.12 21.13 14.07
C GLN A 676 -14.47 21.76 12.71
N GLU A 677 -13.60 22.54 12.10
CA GLU A 677 -13.83 23.13 10.77
C GLU A 677 -13.55 22.11 9.68
N GLN A 678 -12.50 21.34 9.83
CA GLN A 678 -12.16 20.23 8.95
C GLN A 678 -13.23 19.14 8.99
N LEU A 679 -13.77 18.82 10.18
CA LEU A 679 -14.88 17.87 10.30
C LEU A 679 -16.13 18.35 9.54
N LYS A 680 -16.51 19.64 9.66
CA LYS A 680 -17.61 20.20 8.88
C LYS A 680 -17.33 20.19 7.38
N THR A 681 -16.07 20.40 6.99
CA THR A 681 -15.64 20.30 5.60
C THR A 681 -15.82 18.88 5.09
N LEU A 682 -15.39 17.87 5.85
CA LEU A 682 -15.61 16.47 5.53
C LEU A 682 -17.12 16.17 5.35
N GLU A 683 -17.95 16.52 6.33
CA GLU A 683 -19.41 16.33 6.28
C GLU A 683 -20.00 16.93 4.99
N LYS A 684 -19.60 18.17 4.68
CA LYS A 684 -20.06 18.87 3.48
C LYS A 684 -19.61 18.19 2.19
N LEU A 685 -18.37 17.71 2.14
CA LEU A 685 -17.84 16.98 0.97
C LEU A 685 -18.61 15.66 0.78
N LEU A 686 -18.87 14.90 1.85
CA LEU A 686 -19.63 13.65 1.79
C LEU A 686 -21.08 13.89 1.35
N GLU A 687 -21.73 14.95 1.86
CA GLU A 687 -23.12 15.31 1.48
C GLU A 687 -23.24 15.75 0.02
N GLN A 688 -22.24 16.45 -0.52
CA GLN A 688 -22.25 17.02 -1.87
C GLN A 688 -21.63 16.09 -2.91
N ALA A 689 -21.08 14.96 -2.47
CA ALA A 689 -20.42 13.99 -3.32
C ALA A 689 -21.39 13.42 -4.39
N GLN A 690 -20.88 13.33 -5.61
CA GLN A 690 -21.57 12.78 -6.77
C GLN A 690 -20.87 11.50 -7.24
N PRO A 691 -21.59 10.56 -7.86
CA PRO A 691 -20.96 9.38 -8.43
C PRO A 691 -20.06 9.80 -9.60
N TYR A 692 -18.86 9.25 -9.63
CA TYR A 692 -17.98 9.36 -10.77
C TYR A 692 -18.59 8.62 -11.97
N LYS A 693 -18.86 9.33 -13.05
CA LYS A 693 -19.42 8.73 -14.26
C LYS A 693 -18.31 8.50 -15.29
N PHE A 694 -18.07 7.27 -15.63
CA PHE A 694 -16.94 6.84 -16.46
C PHE A 694 -17.10 7.09 -17.97
N ASN A 695 -18.07 7.89 -18.40
CA ASN A 695 -18.26 8.17 -19.83
C ASN A 695 -17.01 8.79 -20.49
N ALA A 696 -16.32 9.68 -19.77
CA ALA A 696 -15.08 10.27 -20.26
C ALA A 696 -13.95 9.24 -20.44
N MET A 697 -13.88 8.22 -19.58
CA MET A 697 -12.86 7.16 -19.71
C MET A 697 -13.05 6.29 -20.95
N GLU A 698 -14.29 6.11 -21.42
CA GLU A 698 -14.53 5.40 -22.67
C GLU A 698 -13.89 6.10 -23.88
N LEU A 699 -13.72 7.42 -23.76
CA LEU A 699 -13.07 8.24 -24.79
C LEU A 699 -11.57 8.41 -24.57
N GLY A 700 -11.04 7.90 -23.45
CA GLY A 700 -9.69 8.14 -22.97
C GLY A 700 -8.62 7.90 -24.02
N SER A 701 -8.63 6.73 -24.67
CA SER A 701 -7.64 6.40 -25.71
C SER A 701 -7.75 7.30 -26.94
N ILE A 702 -8.96 7.66 -27.36
CA ILE A 702 -9.17 8.57 -28.50
C ILE A 702 -8.67 9.98 -28.14
N MET A 703 -8.99 10.43 -26.92
CA MET A 703 -8.58 11.74 -26.42
C MET A 703 -7.05 11.82 -26.30
N GLU A 704 -6.42 10.84 -25.69
CA GLU A 704 -4.96 10.80 -25.53
C GLU A 704 -4.25 10.80 -26.89
N GLU A 705 -4.66 9.94 -27.80
CA GLU A 705 -4.07 9.85 -29.14
C GLU A 705 -4.18 11.17 -29.91
N GLU A 706 -5.34 11.84 -29.85
CA GLU A 706 -5.58 13.04 -30.65
C GLU A 706 -5.12 14.33 -29.99
N LEU A 707 -5.07 14.40 -28.65
CA LEU A 707 -4.60 15.58 -27.94
C LEU A 707 -3.06 15.64 -27.80
N ALA A 708 -2.37 14.49 -27.72
CA ALA A 708 -0.92 14.47 -27.56
C ALA A 708 -0.17 15.29 -28.63
N PRO A 709 -0.50 15.21 -29.96
CA PRO A 709 0.17 16.05 -30.98
C PRO A 709 -0.12 17.56 -30.84
N TYR A 710 -1.24 17.94 -30.23
CA TYR A 710 -1.54 19.35 -29.95
C TYR A 710 -0.70 19.86 -28.78
N PHE A 711 -0.62 19.09 -27.69
CA PHE A 711 0.13 19.48 -26.51
C PHE A 711 1.65 19.49 -26.78
N SER A 712 2.16 18.59 -27.62
CA SER A 712 3.57 18.63 -28.10
C SER A 712 3.85 19.76 -29.08
N GLY A 713 2.83 20.41 -29.67
CA GLY A 713 2.97 21.47 -30.67
C GLY A 713 3.10 20.99 -32.12
N ASP A 714 2.94 19.69 -32.38
CA ASP A 714 3.04 19.08 -33.71
C ASP A 714 1.78 19.26 -34.55
N ARG A 715 0.65 19.67 -33.94
CA ARG A 715 -0.63 19.85 -34.59
C ARG A 715 -1.30 21.14 -34.12
N SER A 716 -2.00 21.85 -35.07
CA SER A 716 -2.75 23.05 -34.67
C SER A 716 -4.04 22.70 -33.93
N LEU A 717 -4.55 23.64 -33.12
CA LEU A 717 -5.80 23.53 -32.39
C LEU A 717 -6.96 23.16 -33.31
N GLU A 718 -7.15 23.92 -34.45
CA GLU A 718 -8.24 23.70 -35.39
C GLU A 718 -8.23 22.29 -35.97
N LYS A 719 -7.03 21.79 -36.33
CA LYS A 719 -6.92 20.45 -36.90
C LYS A 719 -7.14 19.35 -35.85
N THR A 720 -6.73 19.58 -34.62
CA THR A 720 -6.94 18.66 -33.50
C THR A 720 -8.42 18.51 -33.20
N VAL A 721 -9.14 19.63 -33.00
CA VAL A 721 -10.57 19.56 -32.67
C VAL A 721 -11.41 19.01 -33.83
N GLU A 722 -11.08 19.32 -35.10
CA GLU A 722 -11.75 18.73 -36.27
C GLU A 722 -11.65 17.17 -36.27
N ILE A 723 -10.46 16.64 -36.02
CA ILE A 723 -10.24 15.20 -36.01
C ILE A 723 -10.92 14.57 -34.79
N LEU A 724 -10.72 15.16 -33.62
CA LEU A 724 -11.25 14.67 -32.35
C LEU A 724 -12.78 14.62 -32.39
N ASP A 725 -13.42 15.74 -32.76
CA ASP A 725 -14.88 15.83 -32.88
C ASP A 725 -15.43 14.79 -33.85
N SER A 726 -14.81 14.60 -35.00
CA SER A 726 -15.21 13.59 -35.99
C SER A 726 -15.08 12.16 -35.43
N ARG A 727 -14.00 11.84 -34.70
CA ARG A 727 -13.80 10.51 -34.12
C ARG A 727 -14.78 10.22 -32.98
N ILE A 728 -15.02 11.22 -32.14
CA ILE A 728 -15.97 11.09 -31.02
C ILE A 728 -17.40 10.99 -31.58
N GLN A 729 -17.76 11.73 -32.62
CA GLN A 729 -19.07 11.61 -33.25
C GLN A 729 -19.29 10.19 -33.84
N VAL A 730 -18.29 9.64 -34.54
CA VAL A 730 -18.37 8.25 -35.03
C VAL A 730 -18.57 7.26 -33.89
N TYR A 731 -17.84 7.43 -32.79
CA TYR A 731 -17.99 6.60 -31.60
C TYR A 731 -19.40 6.69 -30.99
N LEU A 732 -19.97 7.91 -30.90
CA LEU A 732 -21.33 8.13 -30.40
C LEU A 732 -22.39 7.51 -31.34
N ASP A 733 -22.22 7.65 -32.65
CA ASP A 733 -23.12 7.09 -33.68
C ASP A 733 -23.15 5.55 -33.63
N GLU A 734 -22.00 4.90 -33.43
CA GLU A 734 -21.89 3.44 -33.32
C GLU A 734 -22.60 2.90 -32.07
N ARG A 735 -22.62 3.64 -30.99
CA ARG A 735 -23.25 3.21 -29.71
C ARG A 735 -24.73 3.57 -29.61
N GLY A 736 -25.20 4.46 -30.43
CA GLY A 736 -26.58 4.98 -30.39
C GLY A 736 -26.87 5.91 -29.20
N PRO A 737 -27.98 6.67 -29.23
CA PRO A 737 -28.36 7.55 -28.15
C PRO A 737 -28.60 6.78 -26.86
N ARG A 738 -28.12 7.31 -25.77
CA ARG A 738 -28.28 6.71 -24.42
C ARG A 738 -29.57 7.25 -23.79
N PRO A 739 -30.39 6.38 -23.16
CA PRO A 739 -31.56 6.80 -22.43
C PRO A 739 -31.25 7.59 -21.15
#